data_be647249a209177701e05a707d19a3ad
#
_entry.id   be647249a209177701e05a707d19a3ad
#
_cell.length_a   1.000
_cell.length_b   1.000
_cell.length_c   1.000
_cell.angle_alpha   90.00
_cell.angle_beta   90.00
_cell.angle_gamma   90.00
#
_symmetry.space_group_name_H-M   'P 1'
#
loop_
_entity.id
_entity.type
_entity.pdbx_description
1 polymer ?
#
loop_
_entity_poly.entity_id
_entity_poly.type
_entity_poly.pdbx_seq_one_letter_code
_entity_poly.pdbx_strand_id
1 'polypeptide(L)'
;MSRVQYLFLVVLITFTHLLPQSVIRINQLGYQRDAIKVAVLMWESETLPNNFTIEDIFTGKTVFTSNELKSFGPLGNFKNTARLNFSGLKTDGTYKIIAGSATSPNFRISDTIYNSTANFILQYMRQQRCGYNPYLKDSCHTHDGFAVYSEDVPGYDTSKNPGSSIIIPNTSYLIPDSIPNTSYLIPMKGGWHDASDYLRYATTSATVVYQMLYAYKRNPAAFGDHFDANGDAGSNGIPDILDEAKWGLDWLNRMYPGGEEMYQQIADDRDHMSFRLPTEDSVKYREGPGRPVYRVTGKPQGLFKHQSRSTGVSSIAGKFASSMSLGSEILQKYYPEFSATLQKKALEAYAYGLKYPGYSQTAPCRAPYFYEEENWLDDMELAAAQLYSVTGDEKFLKDATAFGSKEPVTPWIGADTAAHYQWYPFINLGHAVLASSDKNASVEFTNYYRDGLEKLYQRGVSHPFFMGIPFIWCSNNLVSAAMTQARLYNELSRDTKYLEMEAALRDWLFGCNPWGTSMIVGLPKWGDYPIDPHSAFTHVYGYPIDGGLVDGPIYSTIYSKLIGIHLAEPDEYEPYQPGRIVYHDDWGDYSTNEPTHDGTAGLAVYLSSLFKTASSADSVKSLKSAESAAAESASSPEGTGAFYSTFSHGALIRLDSTKKEIALVFTAHEFADGYKTITKTLDKFNAKGNFFFTGDFYRNPSFARIITDLKANGHYLGAHSDRHLLYCAWEKRDSTLVTKQQFEKDVIDNYREMQKFGINKEAAPYFLPPFEWYNQEIAAWTEGLGLNLINFTPGSRSNQDWTIPSGSYYFSSDSIYNSVLNYEKSTTSGLNGFILLTHFGAHPERTDKFYEKLEALLLYLRQKGYNFVRL
;
A
#
# COMPACT_ATOMS: atom_id res chain seq x y z
N MET A 1 18.91 58.54 -37.86
CA MET A 1 18.14 58.13 -36.66
C MET A 1 16.94 57.34 -37.14
N SER A 2 17.02 56.04 -37.25
CA SER A 2 15.94 55.23 -37.73
C SER A 2 15.31 54.52 -36.49
N ARG A 3 14.00 54.73 -36.33
CA ARG A 3 13.21 54.05 -35.32
C ARG A 3 12.89 52.60 -35.78
N VAL A 4 13.38 51.62 -35.07
CA VAL A 4 12.97 50.21 -35.24
C VAL A 4 11.71 50.01 -34.38
N GLN A 5 10.61 49.71 -35.03
CA GLN A 5 9.35 49.29 -34.36
C GLN A 5 9.44 47.78 -34.13
N TYR A 6 9.47 47.36 -32.87
CA TYR A 6 9.23 45.96 -32.47
C TYR A 6 7.74 45.69 -32.52
N LEU A 7 7.31 44.81 -33.43
CA LEU A 7 5.98 44.25 -33.48
C LEU A 7 5.91 43.07 -32.47
N PHE A 8 5.24 43.26 -31.34
CA PHE A 8 4.93 42.17 -30.45
C PHE A 8 3.76 41.38 -31.05
N LEU A 9 4.02 40.17 -31.53
CA LEU A 9 3.02 39.20 -31.91
C LEU A 9 2.47 38.55 -30.61
N VAL A 10 1.30 39.00 -30.13
CA VAL A 10 0.58 38.32 -29.05
C VAL A 10 -0.07 37.08 -29.69
N VAL A 11 0.51 35.92 -29.47
CA VAL A 11 -0.15 34.63 -29.76
C VAL A 11 -1.20 34.42 -28.67
N LEU A 12 -2.49 34.68 -28.95
CA LEU A 12 -3.59 34.22 -28.14
C LEU A 12 -3.67 32.70 -28.28
N ILE A 13 -3.13 31.97 -27.32
CA ILE A 13 -3.43 30.58 -27.14
C ILE A 13 -4.83 30.51 -26.55
N THR A 14 -5.83 30.31 -27.40
CA THR A 14 -7.16 29.92 -26.95
C THR A 14 -7.05 28.51 -26.44
N PHE A 15 -7.06 28.32 -25.11
CA PHE A 15 -7.36 27.03 -24.50
C PHE A 15 -8.79 26.67 -24.92
N THR A 16 -8.94 25.89 -25.96
CA THR A 16 -10.18 25.15 -26.19
C THR A 16 -10.26 24.16 -25.05
N HIS A 17 -11.20 24.34 -24.13
CA HIS A 17 -11.58 23.27 -23.21
C HIS A 17 -11.90 22.05 -24.08
N LEU A 18 -10.98 21.09 -24.13
CA LEU A 18 -11.23 19.79 -24.71
C LEU A 18 -12.34 19.17 -23.86
N LEU A 19 -13.50 18.92 -24.48
CA LEU A 19 -14.56 18.16 -23.83
C LEU A 19 -13.95 16.84 -23.35
N PRO A 20 -14.25 16.41 -22.12
CA PRO A 20 -13.67 15.20 -21.60
C PRO A 20 -14.04 14.03 -22.53
N GLN A 21 -13.03 13.28 -22.96
CA GLN A 21 -13.25 12.06 -23.73
C GLN A 21 -13.93 11.03 -22.82
N SER A 22 -14.80 10.19 -23.40
CA SER A 22 -15.41 9.08 -22.69
C SER A 22 -14.34 8.17 -22.08
N VAL A 23 -14.47 7.80 -20.81
CA VAL A 23 -13.49 7.01 -20.06
C VAL A 23 -14.15 5.84 -19.34
N ILE A 24 -13.36 4.79 -19.11
CA ILE A 24 -13.76 3.62 -18.30
C ILE A 24 -12.89 3.57 -17.06
N ARG A 25 -13.51 3.66 -15.89
CA ARG A 25 -12.88 3.58 -14.58
C ARG A 25 -12.90 2.15 -14.07
N ILE A 26 -11.79 1.66 -13.58
CA ILE A 26 -11.57 0.29 -13.13
C ILE A 26 -10.83 0.27 -11.80
N ASN A 27 -10.86 -0.86 -11.12
CA ASN A 27 -9.88 -1.16 -10.08
C ASN A 27 -8.52 -1.45 -10.76
N GLN A 28 -7.58 -0.55 -10.60
CA GLN A 28 -6.27 -0.61 -11.26
C GLN A 28 -5.36 -1.69 -10.66
N LEU A 29 -5.55 -2.06 -9.38
CA LEU A 29 -4.83 -3.20 -8.80
C LEU A 29 -5.24 -4.49 -9.51
N GLY A 30 -6.55 -4.67 -9.75
CA GLY A 30 -7.13 -5.83 -10.42
C GLY A 30 -8.22 -6.51 -9.58
N TYR A 31 -8.58 -7.73 -10.01
CA TYR A 31 -9.71 -8.46 -9.46
C TYR A 31 -9.36 -9.92 -9.17
N GLN A 32 -9.93 -10.49 -8.11
CA GLN A 32 -9.91 -11.93 -7.89
C GLN A 32 -10.90 -12.64 -8.81
N ARG A 33 -10.64 -13.90 -9.16
CA ARG A 33 -11.46 -14.68 -10.12
C ARG A 33 -12.95 -14.67 -9.80
N ASP A 34 -13.29 -14.98 -8.56
CA ASP A 34 -14.69 -15.12 -8.12
C ASP A 34 -15.28 -13.83 -7.51
N ALA A 35 -14.52 -12.74 -7.49
CA ALA A 35 -15.02 -11.46 -6.99
C ALA A 35 -16.09 -10.86 -7.92
N ILE A 36 -16.94 -10.02 -7.37
CA ILE A 36 -17.75 -9.09 -8.16
C ILE A 36 -16.82 -8.09 -8.83
N LYS A 37 -16.95 -7.93 -10.15
CA LYS A 37 -16.10 -7.11 -11.02
C LYS A 37 -16.98 -6.16 -11.81
N VAL A 38 -16.88 -4.87 -11.46
CA VAL A 38 -17.67 -3.81 -12.10
C VAL A 38 -16.74 -2.63 -12.44
N ALA A 39 -16.73 -2.25 -13.71
CA ALA A 39 -16.13 -0.99 -14.14
C ALA A 39 -17.21 0.08 -14.30
N VAL A 40 -16.84 1.35 -14.34
CA VAL A 40 -17.76 2.45 -14.58
C VAL A 40 -17.36 3.20 -15.85
N LEU A 41 -18.28 3.25 -16.81
CA LEU A 41 -18.18 4.06 -18.01
C LEU A 41 -18.69 5.45 -17.68
N MET A 42 -17.90 6.50 -17.93
CA MET A 42 -18.29 7.90 -17.94
C MET A 42 -18.31 8.36 -19.40
N TRP A 43 -19.49 8.72 -19.92
CA TRP A 43 -19.74 8.83 -21.34
C TRP A 43 -20.14 10.26 -21.76
N GLU A 44 -19.54 10.77 -22.83
CA GLU A 44 -19.72 12.15 -23.31
C GLU A 44 -21.06 12.42 -23.98
N SER A 45 -21.82 11.36 -24.35
CA SER A 45 -23.09 11.45 -25.05
C SER A 45 -24.24 10.92 -24.19
N GLU A 46 -25.48 11.37 -24.47
CA GLU A 46 -26.66 10.89 -23.76
C GLU A 46 -26.95 9.42 -24.04
N THR A 47 -26.67 8.96 -25.26
CA THR A 47 -26.90 7.57 -25.67
C THR A 47 -25.66 6.73 -25.42
N LEU A 48 -25.74 5.75 -24.52
CA LEU A 48 -24.69 4.79 -24.25
C LEU A 48 -24.38 3.90 -25.47
N PRO A 49 -23.17 3.34 -25.57
CA PRO A 49 -22.85 2.30 -26.55
C PRO A 49 -23.74 1.06 -26.33
N ASN A 50 -23.97 0.26 -27.38
CA ASN A 50 -24.85 -0.91 -27.31
C ASN A 50 -24.28 -2.07 -26.51
N ASN A 51 -22.96 -2.15 -26.39
CA ASN A 51 -22.26 -3.22 -25.69
C ASN A 51 -20.89 -2.75 -25.19
N PHE A 52 -20.29 -3.60 -24.38
CA PHE A 52 -18.85 -3.53 -24.11
C PHE A 52 -18.21 -4.92 -24.32
N THR A 53 -16.93 -4.93 -24.61
CA THR A 53 -16.13 -6.14 -24.79
C THR A 53 -14.89 -6.08 -23.90
N ILE A 54 -14.37 -7.26 -23.54
CA ILE A 54 -13.09 -7.38 -22.87
C ILE A 54 -12.13 -8.14 -23.76
N GLU A 55 -10.99 -7.58 -23.99
CA GLU A 55 -9.92 -8.12 -24.83
C GLU A 55 -8.74 -8.55 -23.94
N ASP A 56 -8.23 -9.74 -24.16
CA ASP A 56 -6.95 -10.17 -23.64
C ASP A 56 -5.84 -9.41 -24.38
N ILE A 57 -5.00 -8.67 -23.66
CA ILE A 57 -4.05 -7.74 -24.28
C ILE A 57 -2.94 -8.43 -25.06
N PHE A 58 -2.52 -9.64 -24.65
CA PHE A 58 -1.44 -10.37 -25.29
C PHE A 58 -1.93 -11.04 -26.58
N THR A 59 -3.12 -11.63 -26.57
CA THR A 59 -3.66 -12.35 -27.71
C THR A 59 -4.44 -11.46 -28.68
N GLY A 60 -4.92 -10.30 -28.22
CA GLY A 60 -5.84 -9.43 -28.95
C GLY A 60 -7.23 -10.05 -29.17
N LYS A 61 -7.58 -11.12 -28.44
CA LYS A 61 -8.85 -11.79 -28.58
C LYS A 61 -9.90 -11.25 -27.62
N THR A 62 -11.11 -11.02 -28.12
CA THR A 62 -12.27 -10.77 -27.26
C THR A 62 -12.59 -12.04 -26.47
N VAL A 63 -12.58 -11.92 -25.14
CA VAL A 63 -12.84 -13.02 -24.20
C VAL A 63 -14.16 -12.88 -23.45
N PHE A 64 -14.77 -11.69 -23.48
CA PHE A 64 -16.06 -11.42 -22.86
C PHE A 64 -16.81 -10.34 -23.64
N THR A 65 -18.12 -10.45 -23.71
CA THR A 65 -19.02 -9.44 -24.32
C THR A 65 -20.30 -9.38 -23.51
N SER A 66 -20.80 -8.16 -23.26
CA SER A 66 -22.10 -7.93 -22.63
C SER A 66 -22.82 -6.74 -23.25
N ASN A 67 -24.15 -6.85 -23.35
CA ASN A 67 -25.04 -5.77 -23.78
C ASN A 67 -25.72 -5.08 -22.56
N GLU A 68 -25.38 -5.45 -21.36
CA GLU A 68 -25.98 -4.93 -20.13
C GLU A 68 -25.22 -3.68 -19.66
N LEU A 69 -25.65 -2.51 -20.16
CA LEU A 69 -25.19 -1.21 -19.73
C LEU A 69 -26.34 -0.47 -19.04
N LYS A 70 -26.39 -0.54 -17.72
CA LYS A 70 -27.40 0.18 -16.95
C LYS A 70 -26.97 1.64 -16.78
N SER A 71 -27.78 2.57 -17.34
CA SER A 71 -27.58 4.01 -17.19
C SER A 71 -27.86 4.49 -15.77
N PHE A 72 -27.01 5.41 -15.30
CA PHE A 72 -27.17 6.13 -14.02
C PHE A 72 -27.30 7.64 -14.20
N GLY A 73 -27.37 8.14 -15.47
CA GLY A 73 -27.48 9.54 -15.79
C GLY A 73 -26.16 10.31 -15.74
N PRO A 74 -26.22 11.64 -15.74
CA PRO A 74 -25.04 12.51 -15.84
C PRO A 74 -24.23 12.53 -14.55
N LEU A 75 -22.91 12.77 -14.69
CA LEU A 75 -21.98 13.01 -13.59
C LEU A 75 -20.91 14.01 -14.04
N GLY A 76 -20.81 15.17 -13.38
CA GLY A 76 -19.89 16.23 -13.77
C GLY A 76 -20.09 16.64 -15.23
N ASN A 77 -19.02 16.60 -16.01
CA ASN A 77 -19.04 16.96 -17.43
C ASN A 77 -19.56 15.83 -18.36
N PHE A 78 -19.83 14.65 -17.82
CA PHE A 78 -20.30 13.48 -18.59
C PHE A 78 -21.84 13.45 -18.64
N LYS A 79 -22.38 13.23 -19.83
CA LYS A 79 -23.83 13.22 -20.03
C LYS A 79 -24.51 11.95 -19.58
N ASN A 80 -23.74 10.85 -19.48
CA ASN A 80 -24.24 9.58 -18.97
C ASN A 80 -23.14 8.79 -18.29
N THR A 81 -23.54 7.87 -17.41
CA THR A 81 -22.67 6.91 -16.75
C THR A 81 -23.31 5.54 -16.76
N ALA A 82 -22.50 4.47 -16.78
CA ALA A 82 -23.00 3.10 -16.72
C ALA A 82 -22.05 2.19 -15.96
N ARG A 83 -22.63 1.22 -15.23
CA ARG A 83 -21.86 0.09 -14.66
C ARG A 83 -21.70 -1.00 -15.70
N LEU A 84 -20.48 -1.51 -15.85
CA LEU A 84 -20.08 -2.58 -16.74
C LEU A 84 -19.73 -3.80 -15.89
N ASN A 85 -20.71 -4.69 -15.68
CA ASN A 85 -20.51 -5.89 -14.87
C ASN A 85 -19.90 -7.01 -15.73
N PHE A 86 -18.70 -7.45 -15.35
CA PHE A 86 -17.98 -8.56 -15.98
C PHE A 86 -17.58 -9.66 -15.00
N SER A 87 -18.33 -9.82 -13.90
CA SER A 87 -18.09 -10.85 -12.88
C SER A 87 -18.08 -12.27 -13.44
N GLY A 88 -18.68 -12.49 -14.62
CA GLY A 88 -18.65 -13.77 -15.35
C GLY A 88 -17.27 -14.13 -15.93
N LEU A 89 -16.36 -13.17 -16.12
CA LEU A 89 -14.99 -13.45 -16.56
C LEU A 89 -14.14 -13.90 -15.37
N LYS A 90 -13.80 -15.21 -15.32
CA LYS A 90 -13.09 -15.84 -14.19
C LYS A 90 -11.70 -16.34 -14.55
N THR A 91 -11.26 -16.14 -15.77
CA THR A 91 -9.96 -16.61 -16.25
C THR A 91 -8.87 -15.65 -15.81
N ASP A 92 -7.75 -16.18 -15.29
CA ASP A 92 -6.56 -15.38 -15.02
C ASP A 92 -6.02 -14.78 -16.30
N GLY A 93 -5.56 -13.53 -16.22
CA GLY A 93 -5.02 -12.84 -17.37
C GLY A 93 -4.89 -11.34 -17.16
N THR A 94 -4.45 -10.66 -18.22
CA THR A 94 -4.36 -9.20 -18.28
C THR A 94 -5.24 -8.71 -19.41
N TYR A 95 -6.13 -7.80 -19.10
CA TYR A 95 -7.26 -7.42 -19.95
C TYR A 95 -7.42 -5.92 -20.06
N LYS A 96 -8.19 -5.48 -21.06
CA LYS A 96 -8.76 -4.12 -21.17
C LYS A 96 -10.24 -4.22 -21.57
N ILE A 97 -11.02 -3.23 -21.14
CA ILE A 97 -12.45 -3.10 -21.52
C ILE A 97 -12.56 -2.09 -22.64
N ILE A 98 -13.39 -2.38 -23.63
CA ILE A 98 -13.70 -1.49 -24.76
C ILE A 98 -15.22 -1.28 -24.81
N ALA A 99 -15.66 -0.03 -24.82
CA ALA A 99 -17.06 0.36 -24.96
C ALA A 99 -17.16 1.58 -25.88
N GLY A 100 -17.65 1.40 -27.11
CA GLY A 100 -17.64 2.46 -28.12
C GLY A 100 -16.25 2.98 -28.40
N SER A 101 -16.01 4.28 -28.17
CA SER A 101 -14.71 4.95 -28.32
C SER A 101 -13.82 4.83 -27.07
N ALA A 102 -14.38 4.42 -25.92
CA ALA A 102 -13.65 4.35 -24.66
C ALA A 102 -12.91 3.02 -24.49
N THR A 103 -11.69 3.09 -23.99
CA THR A 103 -10.88 1.94 -23.62
C THR A 103 -10.37 2.15 -22.20
N SER A 104 -10.45 1.12 -21.35
CA SER A 104 -9.91 1.18 -20.00
C SER A 104 -8.39 1.09 -19.99
N PRO A 105 -7.73 1.49 -18.89
CA PRO A 105 -6.40 0.99 -18.56
C PRO A 105 -6.38 -0.55 -18.55
N ASN A 106 -5.18 -1.15 -18.64
CA ASN A 106 -5.02 -2.59 -18.49
C ASN A 106 -5.28 -2.99 -17.02
N PHE A 107 -5.89 -4.16 -16.81
CA PHE A 107 -6.13 -4.71 -15.47
C PHE A 107 -5.89 -6.21 -15.44
N ARG A 108 -5.64 -6.74 -14.25
CA ARG A 108 -5.37 -8.14 -14.03
C ARG A 108 -6.55 -8.84 -13.34
N ILE A 109 -6.74 -10.12 -13.68
CA ILE A 109 -7.55 -11.06 -12.90
C ILE A 109 -6.60 -12.12 -12.36
N SER A 110 -6.50 -12.23 -11.03
CA SER A 110 -5.70 -13.25 -10.34
C SER A 110 -6.15 -13.37 -8.89
N ASP A 111 -6.23 -14.59 -8.36
CA ASP A 111 -6.64 -14.79 -6.95
C ASP A 111 -5.67 -14.20 -5.95
N THR A 112 -4.40 -14.07 -6.29
CA THR A 112 -3.35 -13.57 -5.41
C THR A 112 -3.09 -12.05 -5.54
N ILE A 113 -3.90 -11.33 -6.30
CA ILE A 113 -3.68 -9.92 -6.64
C ILE A 113 -3.62 -8.98 -5.41
N TYR A 114 -4.27 -9.35 -4.32
CA TYR A 114 -4.30 -8.59 -3.06
C TYR A 114 -3.30 -9.08 -2.02
N ASN A 115 -2.52 -10.13 -2.27
CA ASN A 115 -1.74 -10.82 -1.24
C ASN A 115 -0.68 -9.94 -0.56
N SER A 116 -0.11 -8.97 -1.25
CA SER A 116 0.89 -8.05 -0.69
C SER A 116 0.30 -6.79 -0.05
N THR A 117 -0.99 -6.49 -0.28
CA THR A 117 -1.56 -5.17 0.02
C THR A 117 -1.61 -4.85 1.51
N ALA A 118 -1.98 -5.82 2.35
CA ALA A 118 -2.05 -5.62 3.80
C ALA A 118 -0.67 -5.37 4.44
N ASN A 119 0.38 -5.95 3.86
CA ASN A 119 1.75 -5.72 4.30
C ASN A 119 2.32 -4.41 3.73
N PHE A 120 1.87 -4.00 2.53
CA PHE A 120 2.31 -2.79 1.85
C PHE A 120 1.98 -1.52 2.65
N ILE A 121 0.79 -1.41 3.21
CA ILE A 121 0.37 -0.23 3.99
C ILE A 121 1.21 -0.01 5.25
N LEU A 122 1.89 -1.04 5.77
CA LEU A 122 2.78 -0.92 6.92
C LEU A 122 4.02 -0.06 6.63
N GLN A 123 4.34 0.22 5.36
CA GLN A 123 5.41 1.12 4.98
C GLN A 123 5.12 2.53 5.48
N TYR A 124 3.89 3.02 5.26
CA TYR A 124 3.48 4.32 5.77
C TYR A 124 3.51 4.36 7.30
N MET A 125 3.03 3.31 7.97
CA MET A 125 3.07 3.24 9.45
C MET A 125 4.49 3.37 9.99
N ARG A 126 5.47 2.64 9.40
CA ARG A 126 6.88 2.76 9.78
C ARG A 126 7.45 4.15 9.53
N GLN A 127 7.02 4.82 8.46
CA GLN A 127 7.46 6.18 8.14
C GLN A 127 6.92 7.22 9.12
N GLN A 128 5.75 6.97 9.71
CA GLN A 128 5.15 7.84 10.72
C GLN A 128 5.69 7.62 12.14
N ARG A 129 6.60 6.68 12.36
CA ARG A 129 7.17 6.44 13.70
C ARG A 129 7.80 7.71 14.28
N CYS A 130 7.40 8.05 15.49
CA CYS A 130 8.04 9.08 16.34
C CYS A 130 9.05 8.42 17.28
N GLY A 131 10.20 9.01 17.48
CA GLY A 131 11.39 8.38 18.05
C GLY A 131 12.29 7.92 16.91
N TYR A 132 12.79 6.69 16.91
CA TYR A 132 13.57 6.19 15.79
C TYR A 132 12.70 6.01 14.54
N ASN A 133 13.11 6.67 13.45
CA ASN A 133 12.47 6.56 12.15
C ASN A 133 13.34 5.71 11.21
N PRO A 134 12.85 4.54 10.77
CA PRO A 134 13.66 3.61 9.96
C PRO A 134 13.92 4.11 8.53
N TYR A 135 13.12 5.04 8.01
CA TYR A 135 13.35 5.65 6.70
C TYR A 135 14.45 6.71 6.74
N LEU A 136 14.44 7.54 7.77
CA LEU A 136 15.43 8.62 7.95
C LEU A 136 16.71 8.13 8.64
N LYS A 137 16.70 6.92 9.23
CA LYS A 137 17.81 6.34 10.03
C LYS A 137 18.25 7.27 11.15
N ASP A 138 17.33 8.01 11.72
CA ASP A 138 17.57 8.98 12.79
C ASP A 138 16.35 9.05 13.72
N SER A 139 16.46 9.79 14.82
CA SER A 139 15.42 9.91 15.84
C SER A 139 14.88 11.32 15.94
N CYS A 140 13.57 11.44 16.09
CA CYS A 140 12.86 12.70 16.30
C CYS A 140 12.18 12.74 17.67
N HIS A 141 11.89 13.95 18.17
CA HIS A 141 11.02 14.25 19.32
C HIS A 141 11.30 13.39 20.57
N THR A 142 12.57 13.10 20.82
CA THR A 142 13.02 12.25 21.93
C THR A 142 12.85 12.90 23.31
N HIS A 143 12.53 14.20 23.37
CA HIS A 143 12.35 14.99 24.58
C HIS A 143 10.89 15.30 24.90
N ASP A 144 9.93 14.71 24.19
CA ASP A 144 8.50 14.95 24.41
C ASP A 144 8.03 14.48 25.79
N GLY A 145 6.98 15.12 26.28
CA GLY A 145 6.43 14.88 27.61
C GLY A 145 7.13 15.69 28.73
N PHE A 146 7.87 16.75 28.35
CA PHE A 146 8.58 17.57 29.33
C PHE A 146 7.67 18.33 30.31
N ALA A 147 6.38 18.45 30.01
CA ALA A 147 5.38 19.05 30.85
C ALA A 147 4.05 18.33 30.77
N VAL A 148 3.31 18.32 31.87
CA VAL A 148 1.96 17.79 31.97
C VAL A 148 0.97 18.95 31.98
N TYR A 149 0.09 19.02 30.96
CA TYR A 149 -1.02 19.95 30.99
C TYR A 149 -2.17 19.35 31.78
N SER A 150 -2.54 20.00 32.91
CA SER A 150 -3.71 19.67 33.71
C SER A 150 -4.16 20.92 34.49
N GLU A 151 -5.46 21.10 34.64
CA GLU A 151 -6.01 22.15 35.49
C GLU A 151 -5.60 21.99 36.96
N ASP A 152 -5.24 20.79 37.38
CA ASP A 152 -4.81 20.46 38.74
C ASP A 152 -3.30 20.68 38.97
N VAL A 153 -2.57 21.31 38.03
CA VAL A 153 -1.14 21.63 38.22
C VAL A 153 -1.02 22.73 39.30
N PRO A 154 -0.33 22.47 40.41
CA PRO A 154 -0.16 23.47 41.49
C PRO A 154 0.48 24.76 40.94
N GLY A 155 -0.18 25.90 41.18
CA GLY A 155 0.29 27.22 40.74
C GLY A 155 -0.43 27.84 39.53
N TYR A 156 -1.31 27.09 38.84
CA TYR A 156 -2.18 27.66 37.83
C TYR A 156 -3.43 28.27 38.48
N ASP A 157 -3.45 29.59 38.56
CA ASP A 157 -4.58 30.35 39.11
C ASP A 157 -5.49 30.89 37.98
N THR A 158 -6.56 30.14 37.68
CA THR A 158 -7.56 30.56 36.70
C THR A 158 -8.29 31.84 37.08
N SER A 159 -8.24 32.26 38.34
CA SER A 159 -8.84 33.51 38.83
C SER A 159 -8.07 34.77 38.45
N LYS A 160 -6.80 34.67 38.09
CA LYS A 160 -5.95 35.78 37.70
C LYS A 160 -6.03 36.18 36.23
N ASN A 161 -6.68 35.37 35.40
CA ASN A 161 -6.88 35.66 33.99
C ASN A 161 -8.35 35.45 33.49
N PRO A 162 -9.37 35.93 34.19
CA PRO A 162 -10.73 35.87 33.68
C PRO A 162 -10.92 36.91 32.55
N GLY A 163 -10.85 36.47 31.31
CA GLY A 163 -11.28 37.30 30.16
C GLY A 163 -10.26 38.29 29.62
N SER A 164 -8.97 38.11 29.84
CA SER A 164 -8.01 38.95 29.16
C SER A 164 -7.93 38.58 27.68
N SER A 165 -8.31 39.49 26.82
CA SER A 165 -8.21 39.44 25.35
C SER A 165 -6.76 39.55 24.88
N ILE A 166 -5.80 39.05 25.62
CA ILE A 166 -4.41 38.96 25.16
C ILE A 166 -4.34 37.79 24.19
N ILE A 167 -4.11 38.12 22.94
CA ILE A 167 -3.66 37.17 21.94
C ILE A 167 -2.34 36.58 22.44
N ILE A 168 -2.41 35.37 23.00
CA ILE A 168 -1.22 34.67 23.48
C ILE A 168 -0.68 33.96 22.27
N PRO A 169 0.50 34.32 21.74
CA PRO A 169 1.01 33.77 20.47
C PRO A 169 1.44 32.33 20.54
N ASN A 170 1.52 31.67 21.71
CA ASN A 170 2.12 30.36 21.88
C ASN A 170 1.42 29.54 22.99
N THR A 171 1.26 28.25 22.79
CA THR A 171 0.83 27.26 23.81
C THR A 171 1.72 27.19 25.04
N SER A 172 2.96 27.69 24.94
CA SER A 172 3.88 27.79 26.05
C SER A 172 3.32 28.54 27.28
N TYR A 173 2.23 29.30 27.14
CA TYR A 173 1.52 29.95 28.23
C TYR A 173 0.53 29.09 29.01
N LEU A 174 0.25 27.90 28.50
CA LEU A 174 -0.58 26.92 29.22
C LEU A 174 0.17 26.17 30.30
N ILE A 175 1.51 26.29 30.27
CA ILE A 175 2.42 25.70 31.23
C ILE A 175 2.82 26.78 32.23
N PRO A 176 2.62 26.61 33.55
CA PRO A 176 3.03 27.60 34.54
C PRO A 176 4.50 27.96 34.40
N ASP A 177 4.84 29.28 34.53
CA ASP A 177 6.20 29.77 34.44
C ASP A 177 7.19 29.20 35.48
N SER A 178 6.68 28.41 36.40
CA SER A 178 7.44 27.80 37.48
C SER A 178 7.03 26.31 37.63
N ILE A 179 7.48 25.43 36.73
CA ILE A 179 7.67 24.03 37.10
C ILE A 179 9.17 23.88 37.42
N PRO A 180 9.60 24.12 38.64
CA PRO A 180 11.02 24.08 38.98
C PRO A 180 11.55 22.67 39.21
N ASN A 181 10.73 21.63 38.99
CA ASN A 181 11.06 20.27 39.41
C ASN A 181 11.01 19.28 38.26
N THR A 182 12.13 18.69 37.91
CA THR A 182 12.32 17.59 36.96
C THR A 182 11.43 16.36 37.24
N SER A 183 10.72 16.31 38.39
CA SER A 183 9.76 15.26 38.74
C SER A 183 8.48 15.23 37.88
N TYR A 184 8.23 16.23 37.03
CA TYR A 184 7.09 16.31 36.11
C TYR A 184 7.47 15.97 34.66
N LEU A 185 8.71 15.58 34.40
CA LEU A 185 9.12 15.11 33.09
C LEU A 185 8.74 13.65 32.94
N ILE A 186 7.82 13.37 31.99
CA ILE A 186 7.43 12.02 31.64
C ILE A 186 7.99 11.73 30.24
N PRO A 187 8.96 10.81 30.07
CA PRO A 187 9.53 10.49 28.77
C PRO A 187 8.48 9.81 27.85
N MET A 188 7.97 10.54 26.86
CA MET A 188 6.88 10.10 25.99
C MET A 188 7.31 9.89 24.53
N LYS A 189 8.55 9.49 24.32
CA LYS A 189 9.02 9.11 22.95
C LYS A 189 8.26 7.89 22.44
N GLY A 190 8.09 7.76 21.13
CA GLY A 190 7.42 6.63 20.48
C GLY A 190 6.02 6.97 19.99
N GLY A 191 5.28 5.98 19.51
CA GLY A 191 4.02 6.17 18.81
C GLY A 191 4.22 6.66 17.39
N TRP A 192 3.19 7.18 16.77
CA TRP A 192 3.20 7.68 15.39
C TRP A 192 2.75 9.13 15.33
N HIS A 193 3.29 9.90 14.39
CA HIS A 193 2.72 11.16 13.97
C HIS A 193 1.35 10.91 13.35
N ASP A 194 0.41 11.83 13.54
CA ASP A 194 -0.99 11.63 13.14
C ASP A 194 -1.16 11.63 11.61
N ALA A 195 -0.58 12.61 10.94
CA ALA A 195 -0.68 12.80 9.49
C ALA A 195 0.59 13.46 8.92
N SER A 196 0.46 14.62 8.26
CA SER A 196 1.61 15.44 7.81
C SER A 196 2.22 16.27 8.93
N ASP A 197 1.52 16.44 10.02
CA ASP A 197 1.94 17.09 11.25
C ASP A 197 2.64 16.12 12.22
N TYR A 198 3.09 16.63 13.38
CA TYR A 198 3.80 15.84 14.39
C TYR A 198 3.00 15.63 15.67
N LEU A 199 1.72 15.92 15.67
CA LEU A 199 0.80 15.62 16.75
C LEU A 199 0.71 14.11 16.96
N ARG A 200 0.50 13.68 18.20
CA ARG A 200 0.28 12.28 18.56
C ARG A 200 -0.90 12.15 19.48
N TYR A 201 -1.87 11.36 19.08
CA TYR A 201 -3.10 11.17 19.81
C TYR A 201 -3.26 9.71 20.27
N ALA A 202 -3.58 9.52 21.55
CA ALA A 202 -3.83 8.18 22.08
C ALA A 202 -5.12 7.58 21.51
N THR A 203 -6.10 8.40 21.15
CA THR A 203 -7.38 7.96 20.58
C THR A 203 -7.18 7.26 19.24
N THR A 204 -6.46 7.88 18.30
CA THR A 204 -6.18 7.27 16.99
C THR A 204 -5.19 6.13 17.12
N SER A 205 -4.09 6.30 17.86
CA SER A 205 -3.07 5.27 18.02
C SER A 205 -3.58 3.99 18.70
N ALA A 206 -4.50 4.08 19.67
CA ALA A 206 -5.09 2.90 20.29
C ALA A 206 -6.03 2.14 19.34
N THR A 207 -6.79 2.87 18.51
CA THR A 207 -7.62 2.31 17.45
C THR A 207 -6.76 1.61 16.39
N VAL A 208 -5.69 2.25 15.95
CA VAL A 208 -4.68 1.70 15.01
C VAL A 208 -4.11 0.38 15.54
N VAL A 209 -3.66 0.36 16.79
CA VAL A 209 -3.14 -0.86 17.43
C VAL A 209 -4.18 -1.96 17.43
N TYR A 210 -5.42 -1.64 17.84
CA TYR A 210 -6.48 -2.64 17.87
C TYR A 210 -6.76 -3.21 16.48
N GLN A 211 -6.89 -2.37 15.46
CA GLN A 211 -7.17 -2.79 14.08
C GLN A 211 -6.04 -3.66 13.51
N MET A 212 -4.77 -3.30 13.73
CA MET A 212 -3.63 -4.12 13.27
C MET A 212 -3.61 -5.49 13.96
N LEU A 213 -3.79 -5.53 15.28
CA LEU A 213 -3.85 -6.79 16.02
C LEU A 213 -5.06 -7.65 15.60
N TYR A 214 -6.21 -7.02 15.37
CA TYR A 214 -7.41 -7.70 14.92
C TYR A 214 -7.26 -8.25 13.50
N ALA A 215 -6.63 -7.51 12.60
CA ALA A 215 -6.28 -7.99 11.26
C ALA A 215 -5.38 -9.23 11.32
N TYR A 216 -4.34 -9.19 12.13
CA TYR A 216 -3.45 -10.34 12.34
C TYR A 216 -4.18 -11.54 12.95
N LYS A 217 -4.97 -11.34 14.01
CA LYS A 217 -5.75 -12.42 14.66
C LYS A 217 -6.64 -13.17 13.67
N ARG A 218 -7.23 -12.43 12.73
CA ARG A 218 -8.14 -12.99 11.73
C ARG A 218 -7.43 -13.65 10.55
N ASN A 219 -6.35 -13.04 10.05
CA ASN A 219 -5.69 -13.42 8.80
C ASN A 219 -4.15 -13.40 8.96
N PRO A 220 -3.56 -14.22 9.83
CA PRO A 220 -2.13 -14.16 10.12
C PRO A 220 -1.26 -14.45 8.89
N ALA A 221 -1.73 -15.26 7.95
CA ALA A 221 -1.00 -15.59 6.72
C ALA A 221 -0.83 -14.42 5.73
N ALA A 222 -1.57 -13.31 5.91
CA ALA A 222 -1.45 -12.12 5.08
C ALA A 222 -0.21 -11.27 5.41
N PHE A 223 0.48 -11.56 6.51
CA PHE A 223 1.57 -10.74 7.03
C PHE A 223 2.88 -11.50 7.06
N GLY A 224 3.92 -10.92 6.46
CA GLY A 224 5.28 -11.45 6.44
C GLY A 224 6.13 -10.94 7.61
N ASP A 225 7.39 -11.38 7.62
CA ASP A 225 8.45 -10.97 8.54
C ASP A 225 9.65 -10.52 7.70
N HIS A 226 9.67 -9.23 7.34
CA HIS A 226 10.64 -8.62 6.43
C HIS A 226 11.47 -7.51 7.09
N PHE A 227 11.03 -7.05 8.25
CA PHE A 227 11.65 -5.98 9.01
C PHE A 227 11.86 -6.41 10.46
N ASP A 228 12.86 -5.84 11.11
CA ASP A 228 13.07 -6.03 12.54
C ASP A 228 12.19 -5.11 13.40
N ALA A 229 12.27 -5.25 14.70
CA ALA A 229 11.49 -4.43 15.65
C ALA A 229 11.75 -2.92 15.54
N ASN A 230 12.90 -2.50 15.01
CA ASN A 230 13.19 -1.09 14.73
C ASN A 230 12.57 -0.63 13.41
N GLY A 231 12.07 -1.55 12.58
CA GLY A 231 11.58 -1.27 11.24
C GLY A 231 12.67 -1.24 10.18
N ASP A 232 13.88 -1.69 10.50
CA ASP A 232 14.96 -1.89 9.56
C ASP A 232 14.81 -3.21 8.81
N ALA A 233 15.27 -3.27 7.56
CA ALA A 233 15.14 -4.47 6.74
C ALA A 233 15.86 -5.68 7.38
N GLY A 234 15.16 -6.79 7.52
CA GLY A 234 15.64 -8.03 8.11
C GLY A 234 14.59 -8.70 8.99
N SER A 235 14.42 -10.03 8.86
CA SER A 235 13.47 -10.78 9.66
C SER A 235 13.96 -10.96 11.11
N ASN A 236 13.02 -10.96 12.07
CA ASN A 236 13.32 -11.16 13.49
C ASN A 236 12.51 -12.32 14.13
N GLY A 237 11.71 -13.04 13.34
CA GLY A 237 10.83 -14.12 13.79
C GLY A 237 9.46 -13.65 14.27
N ILE A 238 9.14 -12.36 14.09
CA ILE A 238 7.87 -11.73 14.45
C ILE A 238 7.26 -11.11 13.20
N PRO A 239 6.00 -11.36 12.86
CA PRO A 239 5.36 -10.70 11.73
C PRO A 239 5.39 -9.17 11.83
N ASP A 240 5.69 -8.49 10.71
CA ASP A 240 5.87 -7.04 10.62
C ASP A 240 4.73 -6.23 11.27
N ILE A 241 3.49 -6.67 11.11
CA ILE A 241 2.34 -6.01 11.72
C ILE A 241 2.34 -6.09 13.24
N LEU A 242 2.91 -7.14 13.82
CA LEU A 242 3.03 -7.27 15.28
C LEU A 242 4.13 -6.39 15.83
N ASP A 243 5.22 -6.20 15.10
CA ASP A 243 6.26 -5.23 15.48
C ASP A 243 5.72 -3.81 15.44
N GLU A 244 4.91 -3.45 14.42
CA GLU A 244 4.24 -2.15 14.37
C GLU A 244 3.22 -1.98 15.52
N ALA A 245 2.37 -2.98 15.77
CA ALA A 245 1.42 -2.93 16.87
C ALA A 245 2.13 -2.83 18.25
N LYS A 246 3.27 -3.53 18.40
CA LYS A 246 4.11 -3.46 19.60
C LYS A 246 4.71 -2.07 19.80
N TRP A 247 5.16 -1.41 18.71
CA TRP A 247 5.64 -0.02 18.75
C TRP A 247 4.59 0.93 19.33
N GLY A 248 3.34 0.82 18.86
CA GLY A 248 2.23 1.59 19.40
C GLY A 248 1.89 1.24 20.83
N LEU A 249 1.85 -0.06 21.18
CA LEU A 249 1.58 -0.50 22.55
C LEU A 249 2.65 -0.05 23.54
N ASP A 250 3.90 0.02 23.14
CA ASP A 250 4.98 0.56 23.99
C ASP A 250 4.74 2.04 24.32
N TRP A 251 4.26 2.82 23.35
CA TRP A 251 3.91 4.20 23.59
C TRP A 251 2.64 4.33 24.44
N LEU A 252 1.58 3.60 24.11
CA LEU A 252 0.33 3.59 24.89
C LEU A 252 0.58 3.14 26.35
N ASN A 253 1.50 2.20 26.56
CA ASN A 253 1.89 1.76 27.91
C ASN A 253 2.54 2.89 28.72
N ARG A 254 3.21 3.85 28.10
CA ARG A 254 3.72 5.08 28.73
C ARG A 254 2.61 6.10 28.94
N MET A 255 1.71 6.26 27.96
CA MET A 255 0.56 7.16 28.02
C MET A 255 -0.47 6.74 29.10
N TYR A 256 -0.43 5.50 29.53
CA TYR A 256 -1.23 5.00 30.65
C TYR A 256 -0.34 4.33 31.71
N PRO A 257 0.16 5.07 32.70
CA PRO A 257 0.90 4.51 33.82
C PRO A 257 0.11 3.50 34.65
N GLY A 258 -1.20 3.73 34.85
CA GLY A 258 -2.13 2.86 35.56
C GLY A 258 -3.10 3.63 36.48
N GLY A 259 -4.11 2.92 36.97
CA GLY A 259 -5.11 3.50 37.85
C GLY A 259 -5.94 4.60 37.20
N GLU A 260 -5.94 5.80 37.76
CA GLU A 260 -6.63 6.99 37.22
C GLU A 260 -5.65 8.00 36.58
N GLU A 261 -4.42 7.59 36.29
CA GLU A 261 -3.44 8.40 35.61
C GLU A 261 -3.34 7.99 34.12
N MET A 262 -3.90 8.82 33.24
CA MET A 262 -3.98 8.57 31.82
C MET A 262 -3.71 9.85 31.03
N TYR A 263 -3.03 9.72 29.89
CA TYR A 263 -2.71 10.83 28.98
C TYR A 263 -3.32 10.58 27.61
N GLN A 264 -3.74 11.66 26.92
CA GLN A 264 -4.52 11.53 25.68
C GLN A 264 -3.81 12.05 24.44
N GLN A 265 -2.84 12.97 24.58
CA GLN A 265 -2.17 13.53 23.43
C GLN A 265 -0.81 14.16 23.78
N ILE A 266 0.05 14.29 22.78
CA ILE A 266 1.23 15.13 22.77
C ILE A 266 1.06 16.08 21.61
N ALA A 267 1.01 17.38 21.87
CA ALA A 267 0.67 18.39 20.89
C ALA A 267 1.19 19.78 21.23
N ASP A 268 1.50 20.55 20.19
CA ASP A 268 1.75 21.98 20.28
C ASP A 268 1.28 22.68 19.00
N ASP A 269 0.80 23.93 19.09
CA ASP A 269 0.33 24.70 17.92
C ASP A 269 1.40 24.89 16.82
N ARG A 270 2.66 24.74 17.15
CA ARG A 270 3.79 24.88 16.24
C ARG A 270 3.98 23.68 15.34
N ASP A 271 3.32 22.57 15.62
CA ASP A 271 3.37 21.37 14.78
C ASP A 271 2.85 21.63 13.35
N HIS A 272 1.95 22.61 13.18
CA HIS A 272 1.36 23.01 11.90
C HIS A 272 2.06 24.20 11.20
N MET A 273 3.25 24.61 11.63
CA MET A 273 3.82 25.88 11.15
C MET A 273 4.56 25.81 9.82
N SER A 274 5.02 24.68 9.38
CA SER A 274 5.73 24.52 8.09
C SER A 274 6.01 23.05 7.81
N PHE A 275 6.26 22.73 6.54
CA PHE A 275 6.77 21.43 6.14
C PHE A 275 8.27 21.32 6.48
N ARG A 276 8.61 20.25 7.20
CA ARG A 276 9.98 19.85 7.58
C ARG A 276 9.99 18.36 7.89
N LEU A 277 11.13 17.71 7.80
CA LEU A 277 11.25 16.34 8.31
C LEU A 277 11.20 16.33 9.83
N PRO A 278 10.63 15.27 10.45
CA PRO A 278 10.52 15.20 11.90
C PRO A 278 11.90 15.21 12.61
N THR A 279 12.94 14.69 11.96
CA THR A 279 14.32 14.69 12.46
C THR A 279 15.01 16.06 12.35
N GLU A 280 14.49 16.95 11.52
CA GLU A 280 14.95 18.32 11.32
C GLU A 280 14.12 19.35 12.10
N ASP A 281 13.10 18.88 12.83
CA ASP A 281 12.26 19.76 13.64
C ASP A 281 13.09 20.45 14.72
N SER A 282 13.46 21.70 14.44
CA SER A 282 14.23 22.56 15.33
C SER A 282 13.35 23.53 16.12
N VAL A 283 12.04 23.40 16.04
CA VAL A 283 11.10 24.24 16.78
C VAL A 283 11.36 24.06 18.28
N LYS A 284 11.71 25.12 18.93
CA LYS A 284 11.92 25.15 20.38
C LYS A 284 10.59 25.39 21.09
N TYR A 285 10.19 24.40 21.85
CA TYR A 285 9.06 24.48 22.74
C TYR A 285 9.58 25.03 24.08
N ARG A 286 9.13 26.19 24.49
CA ARG A 286 9.51 27.00 25.68
C ARG A 286 10.94 26.78 26.24
N GLU A 287 11.22 25.68 26.89
CA GLU A 287 12.52 25.42 27.56
C GLU A 287 13.33 24.30 26.89
N GLY A 288 13.00 23.95 25.65
CA GLY A 288 13.69 22.88 24.93
C GLY A 288 12.88 22.34 23.74
N PRO A 289 13.35 21.26 23.17
CA PRO A 289 12.71 20.65 21.98
C PRO A 289 11.52 19.75 22.31
N GLY A 290 11.09 19.64 23.57
CA GLY A 290 10.02 18.73 23.99
C GLY A 290 8.64 19.38 23.97
N ARG A 291 7.64 18.62 23.54
CA ARG A 291 6.22 19.01 23.50
C ARG A 291 5.50 18.58 24.79
N PRO A 292 4.44 19.30 25.24
CA PRO A 292 3.67 18.92 26.41
C PRO A 292 2.81 17.68 26.14
N VAL A 293 2.62 16.88 27.19
CA VAL A 293 1.64 15.79 27.25
C VAL A 293 0.39 16.25 28.01
N TYR A 294 -0.79 15.87 27.51
CA TYR A 294 -2.07 16.28 28.07
C TYR A 294 -2.73 15.13 28.85
N ARG A 295 -3.04 15.39 30.13
CA ARG A 295 -3.71 14.43 30.99
C ARG A 295 -5.21 14.34 30.67
N VAL A 296 -5.77 13.13 30.71
CA VAL A 296 -7.22 12.90 30.67
C VAL A 296 -7.84 13.37 31.98
N THR A 297 -8.74 14.34 31.94
CA THR A 297 -9.41 14.88 33.14
C THR A 297 -10.88 14.51 33.24
N GLY A 298 -11.49 14.07 32.13
CA GLY A 298 -12.93 13.84 32.04
C GLY A 298 -13.76 15.13 32.08
N LYS A 299 -13.10 16.27 31.94
CA LYS A 299 -13.70 17.61 31.95
C LYS A 299 -13.22 18.42 30.77
N PRO A 300 -13.93 19.49 30.37
CA PRO A 300 -13.47 20.41 29.33
C PRO A 300 -12.07 20.94 29.59
N GLN A 301 -11.19 20.85 28.60
CA GLN A 301 -9.81 21.37 28.61
C GLN A 301 -9.58 22.30 27.41
N GLY A 302 -8.53 23.10 27.50
CA GLY A 302 -8.17 24.04 26.44
C GLY A 302 -8.58 25.48 26.76
N LEU A 303 -8.31 26.40 25.82
CA LEU A 303 -8.45 27.83 26.02
C LEU A 303 -9.62 28.41 25.24
N PHE A 304 -10.33 29.34 25.89
CA PHE A 304 -11.33 30.22 25.27
C PHE A 304 -12.39 29.46 24.45
N LYS A 305 -12.65 29.93 23.21
CA LYS A 305 -13.62 29.32 22.26
C LYS A 305 -13.23 27.94 21.78
N HIS A 306 -12.01 27.50 22.01
CA HIS A 306 -11.48 26.20 21.59
C HIS A 306 -11.48 25.18 22.74
N GLN A 307 -12.15 25.48 23.85
CA GLN A 307 -12.28 24.54 24.95
C GLN A 307 -13.00 23.26 24.49
N SER A 308 -12.45 22.07 24.85
CA SER A 308 -13.10 20.80 24.57
C SER A 308 -14.41 20.64 25.36
N ARG A 309 -15.23 19.67 24.93
CA ARG A 309 -16.54 19.41 25.56
C ARG A 309 -16.54 18.08 26.32
N SER A 310 -15.37 17.60 26.75
CA SER A 310 -15.25 16.32 27.48
C SER A 310 -16.24 16.23 28.65
N THR A 311 -16.88 15.06 28.78
CA THR A 311 -17.89 14.79 29.81
C THR A 311 -17.50 13.63 30.74
N GLY A 312 -16.52 12.82 30.33
CA GLY A 312 -16.04 11.64 31.04
C GLY A 312 -14.75 11.12 30.42
N VAL A 313 -14.40 9.88 30.72
CA VAL A 313 -13.15 9.25 30.27
C VAL A 313 -13.39 7.95 29.50
N SER A 314 -14.65 7.51 29.35
CA SER A 314 -14.96 6.17 28.83
C SER A 314 -14.46 5.94 27.41
N SER A 315 -14.55 6.94 26.51
CA SER A 315 -14.10 6.77 25.13
C SER A 315 -12.61 6.41 25.05
N ILE A 316 -11.76 7.20 25.69
CA ILE A 316 -10.32 6.94 25.68
C ILE A 316 -9.93 5.72 26.51
N ALA A 317 -10.56 5.52 27.66
CA ALA A 317 -10.30 4.38 28.55
C ALA A 317 -10.71 3.05 27.90
N GLY A 318 -11.82 3.03 27.15
CA GLY A 318 -12.24 1.89 26.34
C GLY A 318 -11.23 1.52 25.24
N LYS A 319 -10.69 2.53 24.54
CA LYS A 319 -9.65 2.33 23.51
C LYS A 319 -8.34 1.76 24.11
N PHE A 320 -7.91 2.26 25.27
CA PHE A 320 -6.78 1.66 26.00
C PHE A 320 -7.09 0.22 26.42
N ALA A 321 -8.27 -0.02 26.99
CA ALA A 321 -8.64 -1.34 27.47
C ALA A 321 -8.73 -2.38 26.34
N SER A 322 -9.37 -2.04 25.22
CA SER A 322 -9.52 -2.95 24.08
C SER A 322 -8.17 -3.27 23.41
N SER A 323 -7.35 -2.25 23.10
CA SER A 323 -6.05 -2.42 22.45
C SER A 323 -5.06 -3.19 23.32
N MET A 324 -4.99 -2.89 24.62
CA MET A 324 -4.13 -3.60 25.56
C MET A 324 -4.60 -5.03 25.83
N SER A 325 -5.92 -5.27 25.91
CA SER A 325 -6.46 -6.61 26.09
C SER A 325 -6.14 -7.51 24.90
N LEU A 326 -6.37 -7.05 23.66
CA LEU A 326 -6.02 -7.81 22.45
C LEU A 326 -4.51 -7.97 22.31
N GLY A 327 -3.72 -6.92 22.65
CA GLY A 327 -2.27 -6.99 22.70
C GLY A 327 -1.75 -8.02 23.68
N SER A 328 -2.39 -8.15 24.87
CA SER A 328 -2.02 -9.16 25.87
C SER A 328 -2.21 -10.59 25.35
N GLU A 329 -3.27 -10.84 24.60
CA GLU A 329 -3.55 -12.14 24.00
C GLU A 329 -2.52 -12.51 22.93
N ILE A 330 -2.31 -11.62 21.95
CA ILE A 330 -1.52 -11.94 20.74
C ILE A 330 -0.03 -11.94 21.02
N LEU A 331 0.44 -10.98 21.83
CA LEU A 331 1.87 -10.83 22.11
C LEU A 331 2.39 -11.77 23.20
N GLN A 332 1.56 -12.57 23.86
CA GLN A 332 1.97 -13.49 24.92
C GLN A 332 3.05 -14.46 24.47
N LYS A 333 2.98 -14.92 23.22
CA LYS A 333 3.96 -15.84 22.63
C LYS A 333 5.36 -15.20 22.54
N TYR A 334 5.44 -13.91 22.25
CA TYR A 334 6.70 -13.21 21.95
C TYR A 334 7.22 -12.42 23.15
N TYR A 335 6.31 -11.83 23.95
CA TYR A 335 6.59 -10.89 25.05
C TYR A 335 5.75 -11.17 26.27
N PRO A 336 5.95 -12.31 27.00
CA PRO A 336 5.05 -12.76 28.07
C PRO A 336 4.91 -11.76 29.25
N GLU A 337 6.00 -11.12 29.69
CA GLU A 337 5.97 -10.13 30.78
C GLU A 337 5.25 -8.84 30.39
N PHE A 338 5.49 -8.39 29.16
CA PHE A 338 4.78 -7.21 28.61
C PHE A 338 3.29 -7.51 28.45
N SER A 339 2.94 -8.70 27.96
CA SER A 339 1.57 -9.19 27.84
C SER A 339 0.83 -9.18 29.18
N ALA A 340 1.45 -9.68 30.25
CA ALA A 340 0.87 -9.64 31.59
C ALA A 340 0.65 -8.19 32.09
N THR A 341 1.57 -7.28 31.76
CA THR A 341 1.43 -5.86 32.09
C THR A 341 0.26 -5.23 31.33
N LEU A 342 0.11 -5.53 30.04
CA LEU A 342 -1.01 -5.03 29.21
C LEU A 342 -2.35 -5.52 29.74
N GLN A 343 -2.47 -6.81 30.11
CA GLN A 343 -3.70 -7.36 30.63
C GLN A 343 -4.15 -6.69 31.93
N LYS A 344 -3.20 -6.47 32.85
CA LYS A 344 -3.48 -5.73 34.09
C LYS A 344 -3.99 -4.33 33.79
N LYS A 345 -3.29 -3.59 32.92
CA LYS A 345 -3.67 -2.22 32.56
C LYS A 345 -4.99 -2.16 31.80
N ALA A 346 -5.30 -3.13 30.94
CA ALA A 346 -6.58 -3.22 30.27
C ALA A 346 -7.76 -3.28 31.26
N LEU A 347 -7.64 -4.10 32.30
CA LEU A 347 -8.66 -4.20 33.39
C LEU A 347 -8.78 -2.90 34.19
N GLU A 348 -7.66 -2.25 34.51
CA GLU A 348 -7.64 -0.97 35.20
C GLU A 348 -8.24 0.15 34.36
N ALA A 349 -7.91 0.23 33.07
CA ALA A 349 -8.47 1.22 32.13
C ALA A 349 -9.99 1.04 31.97
N TYR A 350 -10.45 -0.20 31.81
CA TYR A 350 -11.89 -0.49 31.75
C TYR A 350 -12.62 -0.05 33.01
N ALA A 351 -12.06 -0.35 34.20
CA ALA A 351 -12.63 0.07 35.47
C ALA A 351 -12.66 1.60 35.60
N TYR A 352 -11.64 2.30 35.12
CA TYR A 352 -11.60 3.76 35.11
C TYR A 352 -12.67 4.35 34.17
N GLY A 353 -12.87 3.79 32.95
CA GLY A 353 -13.96 4.16 32.07
C GLY A 353 -15.35 3.99 32.68
N LEU A 354 -15.60 2.87 33.34
CA LEU A 354 -16.86 2.62 34.05
C LEU A 354 -17.13 3.61 35.21
N LYS A 355 -16.08 4.06 35.89
CA LYS A 355 -16.19 4.99 37.01
C LYS A 355 -16.60 6.40 36.60
N TYR A 356 -16.13 6.86 35.42
CA TYR A 356 -16.37 8.21 34.93
C TYR A 356 -16.93 8.18 33.48
N PRO A 357 -18.21 7.81 33.35
CA PRO A 357 -18.83 7.60 32.05
C PRO A 357 -18.94 8.91 31.26
N GLY A 358 -18.70 8.82 29.96
CA GLY A 358 -18.73 9.92 29.02
C GLY A 358 -17.53 9.91 28.06
N TYR A 359 -17.51 10.85 27.14
CA TYR A 359 -16.44 10.98 26.15
C TYR A 359 -15.34 11.93 26.61
N SER A 360 -14.12 11.65 26.17
CA SER A 360 -12.94 12.50 26.33
C SER A 360 -12.50 13.02 24.98
N GLN A 361 -12.57 14.32 24.80
CA GLN A 361 -12.00 14.99 23.62
C GLN A 361 -10.57 15.39 23.91
N THR A 362 -9.73 15.42 22.87
CA THR A 362 -8.37 15.94 23.01
C THR A 362 -8.43 17.43 23.34
N ALA A 363 -7.41 17.95 23.99
CA ALA A 363 -7.35 19.38 24.29
C ALA A 363 -7.05 20.15 23.01
N PRO A 364 -7.92 21.08 22.61
CA PRO A 364 -7.62 21.90 21.46
C PRO A 364 -6.45 22.81 21.81
N CYS A 365 -5.39 22.71 21.02
CA CYS A 365 -4.39 23.73 20.90
C CYS A 365 -5.01 24.98 20.27
N ARG A 366 -4.25 25.98 19.94
CA ARG A 366 -4.73 27.23 19.34
C ARG A 366 -5.38 27.01 17.96
N ALA A 367 -4.79 26.11 17.18
CA ALA A 367 -5.40 25.64 15.95
C ALA A 367 -6.59 24.72 16.28
N PRO A 368 -7.71 24.78 15.58
CA PRO A 368 -8.90 24.00 15.92
C PRO A 368 -8.76 22.52 15.49
N TYR A 369 -7.55 21.96 15.54
CA TYR A 369 -7.25 20.57 15.17
C TYR A 369 -7.24 19.72 16.42
N PHE A 370 -8.37 19.07 16.69
CA PHE A 370 -8.50 18.14 17.80
C PHE A 370 -9.61 17.13 17.52
N TYR A 371 -9.48 15.95 18.12
CA TYR A 371 -10.48 14.91 18.00
C TYR A 371 -11.66 15.21 18.91
N GLU A 372 -12.79 15.54 18.30
CA GLU A 372 -14.02 15.99 18.93
C GLU A 372 -14.99 14.84 19.24
N GLU A 373 -14.52 13.70 19.72
CA GLU A 373 -15.41 12.57 20.02
C GLU A 373 -16.59 12.98 20.89
N GLU A 374 -17.80 12.59 20.49
CA GLU A 374 -19.04 12.74 21.25
C GLU A 374 -19.72 11.39 21.48
N ASN A 375 -18.99 10.29 21.24
CA ASN A 375 -19.38 8.91 21.42
C ASN A 375 -18.41 8.20 22.39
N TRP A 376 -18.86 7.11 23.01
CA TRP A 376 -18.06 6.31 23.91
C TRP A 376 -18.64 4.90 24.17
N LEU A 377 -19.86 4.64 23.66
CA LEU A 377 -20.55 3.38 23.92
C LEU A 377 -19.90 2.23 23.15
N ASP A 378 -19.52 2.45 21.92
CA ASP A 378 -18.80 1.54 21.05
C ASP A 378 -17.40 1.18 21.61
N ASP A 379 -16.71 2.15 22.20
CA ASP A 379 -15.40 1.94 22.83
C ASP A 379 -15.50 1.03 24.06
N MET A 380 -16.50 1.27 24.89
CA MET A 380 -16.73 0.44 26.09
C MET A 380 -17.30 -0.93 25.74
N GLU A 381 -18.12 -1.03 24.68
CA GLU A 381 -18.56 -2.29 24.11
C GLU A 381 -17.35 -3.12 23.64
N LEU A 382 -16.49 -2.54 22.79
CA LEU A 382 -15.32 -3.21 22.28
C LEU A 382 -14.37 -3.66 23.40
N ALA A 383 -14.14 -2.80 24.39
CA ALA A 383 -13.31 -3.13 25.54
C ALA A 383 -13.88 -4.31 26.34
N ALA A 384 -15.17 -4.28 26.64
CA ALA A 384 -15.83 -5.35 27.36
C ALA A 384 -15.86 -6.66 26.57
N ALA A 385 -16.21 -6.60 25.28
CA ALA A 385 -16.22 -7.77 24.40
C ALA A 385 -14.82 -8.43 24.29
N GLN A 386 -13.77 -7.62 24.17
CA GLN A 386 -12.41 -8.12 24.12
C GLN A 386 -11.93 -8.68 25.46
N LEU A 387 -12.28 -8.04 26.57
CA LEU A 387 -12.01 -8.57 27.92
C LEU A 387 -12.73 -9.89 28.16
N TYR A 388 -14.00 -10.04 27.72
CA TYR A 388 -14.71 -11.32 27.76
C TYR A 388 -13.97 -12.41 26.96
N SER A 389 -13.54 -12.07 25.73
CA SER A 389 -12.79 -13.00 24.87
C SER A 389 -11.52 -13.53 25.55
N VAL A 390 -10.83 -12.71 26.34
CA VAL A 390 -9.56 -13.06 26.99
C VAL A 390 -9.76 -13.73 28.35
N THR A 391 -10.75 -13.28 29.13
CA THR A 391 -10.92 -13.73 30.53
C THR A 391 -12.00 -14.78 30.72
N GLY A 392 -13.01 -14.84 29.86
CA GLY A 392 -14.21 -15.67 30.03
C GLY A 392 -15.15 -15.20 31.13
N ASP A 393 -14.93 -14.01 31.70
CA ASP A 393 -15.80 -13.51 32.79
C ASP A 393 -17.09 -12.94 32.20
N GLU A 394 -18.21 -13.60 32.52
CA GLU A 394 -19.59 -13.28 32.09
C GLU A 394 -20.03 -11.84 32.38
N LYS A 395 -19.42 -11.19 33.33
CA LYS A 395 -19.69 -9.80 33.63
C LYS A 395 -19.37 -8.90 32.44
N PHE A 396 -18.25 -9.19 31.73
CA PHE A 396 -17.85 -8.42 30.55
C PHE A 396 -18.78 -8.66 29.36
N LEU A 397 -19.28 -9.90 29.19
CA LEU A 397 -20.28 -10.19 28.16
C LEU A 397 -21.57 -9.39 28.39
N LYS A 398 -22.04 -9.35 29.66
CA LYS A 398 -23.21 -8.56 30.02
C LYS A 398 -23.02 -7.07 29.81
N ASP A 399 -21.86 -6.55 30.16
CA ASP A 399 -21.54 -5.12 30.00
C ASP A 399 -21.45 -4.78 28.49
N ALA A 400 -20.75 -5.59 27.68
CA ALA A 400 -20.64 -5.40 26.26
C ALA A 400 -22.00 -5.39 25.54
N THR A 401 -22.85 -6.37 25.86
CA THR A 401 -24.23 -6.42 25.34
C THR A 401 -25.02 -5.17 25.73
N ALA A 402 -24.88 -4.69 26.97
CA ALA A 402 -25.60 -3.52 27.45
C ALA A 402 -25.12 -2.21 26.80
N PHE A 403 -23.83 -2.10 26.41
CA PHE A 403 -23.31 -0.95 25.67
C PHE A 403 -23.73 -1.00 24.19
N GLY A 404 -23.51 -2.13 23.52
CA GLY A 404 -23.83 -2.26 22.10
C GLY A 404 -25.31 -2.14 21.78
N SER A 405 -26.20 -2.62 22.65
CA SER A 405 -27.66 -2.42 22.47
C SER A 405 -28.11 -0.97 22.54
N LYS A 406 -27.30 -0.07 23.12
CA LYS A 406 -27.58 1.37 23.13
C LYS A 406 -27.09 2.08 21.85
N GLU A 407 -26.20 1.48 21.10
CA GLU A 407 -25.68 1.98 19.85
C GLU A 407 -25.71 0.90 18.75
N PRO A 408 -26.89 0.50 18.31
CA PRO A 408 -27.06 -0.60 17.36
C PRO A 408 -26.52 -0.28 15.97
N VAL A 409 -26.37 1.00 15.62
CA VAL A 409 -25.82 1.44 14.33
C VAL A 409 -24.84 2.57 14.59
N THR A 410 -23.63 2.45 14.08
CA THR A 410 -22.60 3.49 14.13
C THR A 410 -23.21 4.83 13.69
N PRO A 411 -23.13 5.90 14.50
CA PRO A 411 -23.95 7.11 14.33
C PRO A 411 -23.87 7.78 12.95
N TRP A 412 -22.67 7.87 12.35
CA TRP A 412 -22.51 8.46 11.03
C TRP A 412 -23.25 7.70 9.91
N ILE A 413 -23.42 6.39 10.04
CA ILE A 413 -24.19 5.55 9.11
C ILE A 413 -25.68 5.88 9.22
N GLY A 414 -26.14 6.11 10.44
CA GLY A 414 -27.53 6.47 10.73
C GLY A 414 -27.94 7.87 10.29
N ALA A 415 -26.98 8.78 10.16
CA ALA A 415 -27.21 10.18 9.79
C ALA A 415 -27.04 10.42 8.28
N ASP A 416 -27.67 11.48 7.75
CA ASP A 416 -27.45 11.93 6.38
C ASP A 416 -26.11 12.68 6.23
N THR A 417 -25.62 13.23 7.33
CA THR A 417 -24.34 13.93 7.42
C THR A 417 -23.61 13.45 8.68
N ALA A 418 -22.28 13.46 8.62
CA ALA A 418 -21.44 13.19 9.76
C ALA A 418 -20.58 14.42 10.06
N ALA A 419 -20.30 14.65 11.32
CA ALA A 419 -19.28 15.59 11.72
C ALA A 419 -17.92 14.89 11.77
N HIS A 420 -16.88 15.61 11.42
CA HIS A 420 -15.52 15.11 11.45
C HIS A 420 -15.14 14.69 12.87
N TYR A 421 -14.74 13.43 13.01
CA TYR A 421 -14.32 12.80 14.27
C TYR A 421 -15.30 12.83 15.46
N GLN A 422 -16.49 13.37 15.32
CA GLN A 422 -17.48 13.32 16.42
C GLN A 422 -17.94 11.88 16.72
N TRP A 423 -17.89 11.00 15.71
CA TRP A 423 -18.32 9.60 15.81
C TRP A 423 -17.16 8.64 15.44
N TYR A 424 -15.94 9.04 15.81
CA TYR A 424 -14.78 8.19 15.71
C TYR A 424 -14.90 7.00 16.71
N PRO A 425 -14.51 5.77 16.34
CA PRO A 425 -13.63 5.36 15.22
C PRO A 425 -14.32 4.92 13.93
N PHE A 426 -15.48 5.33 13.57
CA PHE A 426 -16.23 5.06 12.34
C PHE A 426 -16.72 3.63 12.13
N ILE A 427 -16.22 2.64 12.86
CA ILE A 427 -16.69 1.26 12.84
C ILE A 427 -16.76 0.73 14.27
N ASN A 428 -17.90 0.15 14.61
CA ASN A 428 -18.05 -0.57 15.89
C ASN A 428 -17.60 -2.02 15.71
N LEU A 429 -16.31 -2.30 16.02
CA LEU A 429 -15.76 -3.67 16.00
C LEU A 429 -16.27 -4.52 17.17
N GLY A 430 -16.82 -3.91 18.22
CA GLY A 430 -17.43 -4.60 19.36
C GLY A 430 -18.54 -5.56 18.92
N HIS A 431 -19.38 -5.13 17.99
CA HIS A 431 -20.42 -5.98 17.40
C HIS A 431 -19.85 -7.26 16.78
N ALA A 432 -18.74 -7.18 16.03
CA ALA A 432 -18.13 -8.35 15.40
C ALA A 432 -17.50 -9.29 16.44
N VAL A 433 -16.86 -8.74 17.47
CA VAL A 433 -16.27 -9.52 18.56
C VAL A 433 -17.36 -10.25 19.34
N LEU A 434 -18.44 -9.57 19.73
CA LEU A 434 -19.59 -10.17 20.42
C LEU A 434 -20.27 -11.24 19.57
N ALA A 435 -20.59 -10.93 18.31
CA ALA A 435 -21.23 -11.87 17.40
C ALA A 435 -20.41 -13.14 17.17
N SER A 436 -19.09 -13.04 17.29
CA SER A 436 -18.17 -14.19 17.15
C SER A 436 -17.96 -14.96 18.46
N SER A 437 -18.13 -14.31 19.62
CA SER A 437 -17.80 -14.85 20.93
C SER A 437 -19.00 -15.52 21.64
N ASP A 438 -20.21 -15.07 21.36
CA ASP A 438 -21.44 -15.58 22.04
C ASP A 438 -22.55 -15.88 21.02
N LYS A 439 -23.13 -17.09 21.13
CA LYS A 439 -24.17 -17.56 20.19
C LYS A 439 -25.50 -16.80 20.35
N ASN A 440 -25.82 -16.34 21.55
CA ASN A 440 -27.07 -15.62 21.82
C ASN A 440 -26.99 -14.19 21.29
N ALA A 441 -25.84 -13.53 21.49
CA ALA A 441 -25.55 -12.20 20.93
C ALA A 441 -25.39 -12.22 19.42
N SER A 442 -24.95 -13.33 18.84
CA SER A 442 -24.54 -13.41 17.42
C SER A 442 -25.61 -12.89 16.45
N VAL A 443 -26.88 -13.29 16.63
CA VAL A 443 -27.97 -12.86 15.73
C VAL A 443 -28.26 -11.36 15.86
N GLU A 444 -28.33 -10.86 17.07
CA GLU A 444 -28.65 -9.46 17.34
C GLU A 444 -27.57 -8.52 16.79
N PHE A 445 -26.31 -8.77 17.14
CA PHE A 445 -25.19 -7.90 16.75
C PHE A 445 -24.86 -8.00 15.24
N THR A 446 -25.08 -9.16 14.62
CA THR A 446 -25.03 -9.29 13.17
C THR A 446 -26.14 -8.45 12.48
N ASN A 447 -27.34 -8.40 13.06
CA ASN A 447 -28.43 -7.57 12.54
C ASN A 447 -28.15 -6.07 12.66
N TYR A 448 -27.44 -5.62 13.67
CA TYR A 448 -27.02 -4.22 13.80
C TYR A 448 -26.13 -3.80 12.63
N TYR A 449 -25.19 -4.64 12.19
CA TYR A 449 -24.44 -4.38 10.95
C TYR A 449 -25.35 -4.33 9.74
N ARG A 450 -26.30 -5.27 9.59
CA ARG A 450 -27.26 -5.24 8.48
C ARG A 450 -28.02 -3.92 8.42
N ASP A 451 -28.50 -3.44 9.55
CA ASP A 451 -29.33 -2.23 9.61
C ASP A 451 -28.54 -0.95 9.24
N GLY A 452 -27.25 -0.91 9.57
CA GLY A 452 -26.32 0.11 9.09
C GLY A 452 -26.05 0.01 7.57
N LEU A 453 -25.71 -1.20 7.12
CA LEU A 453 -25.39 -1.45 5.71
C LEU A 453 -26.59 -1.19 4.79
N GLU A 454 -27.82 -1.48 5.26
CA GLU A 454 -29.03 -1.17 4.49
C GLU A 454 -29.17 0.32 4.20
N LYS A 455 -28.85 1.18 5.17
CA LYS A 455 -28.88 2.64 4.99
C LYS A 455 -27.85 3.09 3.95
N LEU A 456 -26.61 2.54 4.00
CA LEU A 456 -25.58 2.83 3.00
C LEU A 456 -25.98 2.33 1.61
N TYR A 457 -26.55 1.12 1.54
CA TYR A 457 -27.01 0.51 0.30
C TYR A 457 -28.09 1.37 -0.38
N GLN A 458 -29.12 1.79 0.37
CA GLN A 458 -30.22 2.61 -0.16
C GLN A 458 -29.74 3.97 -0.69
N ARG A 459 -28.75 4.58 -0.04
CA ARG A 459 -28.14 5.83 -0.53
C ARG A 459 -27.27 5.62 -1.76
N GLY A 460 -26.54 4.51 -1.84
CA GLY A 460 -25.53 4.25 -2.88
C GLY A 460 -26.07 3.58 -4.13
N VAL A 461 -27.18 2.83 -4.08
CA VAL A 461 -27.65 1.96 -5.17
C VAL A 461 -27.96 2.71 -6.47
N SER A 462 -28.31 3.99 -6.38
CA SER A 462 -28.57 4.87 -7.55
C SER A 462 -27.32 5.62 -8.04
N HIS A 463 -26.19 5.52 -7.34
CA HIS A 463 -24.94 6.19 -7.72
C HIS A 463 -24.11 5.28 -8.64
N PRO A 464 -23.50 5.77 -9.74
CA PRO A 464 -22.72 4.91 -10.66
C PRO A 464 -21.56 4.17 -9.97
N PHE A 465 -20.92 4.76 -8.99
CA PHE A 465 -19.86 4.17 -8.18
C PHE A 465 -20.37 3.54 -6.86
N PHE A 466 -21.66 3.39 -6.67
CA PHE A 466 -22.30 2.84 -5.46
C PHE A 466 -21.97 3.60 -4.16
N MET A 467 -21.69 4.91 -4.26
CA MET A 467 -21.28 5.70 -3.09
C MET A 467 -22.49 6.13 -2.25
N GLY A 468 -22.62 5.53 -1.07
CA GLY A 468 -23.63 5.84 -0.06
C GLY A 468 -23.07 6.52 1.19
N ILE A 469 -21.78 6.81 1.23
CA ILE A 469 -21.13 7.52 2.34
C ILE A 469 -21.25 9.05 2.16
N PRO A 470 -21.19 9.83 3.26
CA PRO A 470 -21.06 11.28 3.15
C PRO A 470 -19.61 11.66 2.78
N PHE A 471 -19.45 12.66 1.91
CA PHE A 471 -18.15 13.20 1.52
C PHE A 471 -17.75 14.36 2.44
N ILE A 472 -17.37 13.99 3.65
CA ILE A 472 -16.85 14.90 4.66
C ILE A 472 -15.34 14.66 4.81
N TRP A 473 -14.69 15.41 5.67
CA TRP A 473 -13.28 15.21 5.97
C TRP A 473 -12.97 13.74 6.25
N CYS A 474 -11.83 13.22 5.75
CA CYS A 474 -11.45 11.81 5.83
C CYS A 474 -12.51 10.85 5.26
N SER A 475 -13.12 11.18 4.11
CA SER A 475 -14.18 10.34 3.52
C SER A 475 -13.69 8.92 3.18
N ASN A 476 -12.41 8.74 2.86
CA ASN A 476 -11.84 7.42 2.59
C ASN A 476 -11.75 6.54 3.84
N ASN A 477 -11.62 7.14 5.05
CA ASN A 477 -11.72 6.39 6.32
C ASN A 477 -13.14 5.81 6.47
N LEU A 478 -14.18 6.56 6.05
CA LEU A 478 -15.55 6.05 6.04
C LEU A 478 -15.77 4.96 4.99
N VAL A 479 -15.12 5.07 3.81
CA VAL A 479 -15.13 3.99 2.81
C VAL A 479 -14.50 2.73 3.39
N SER A 480 -13.32 2.85 4.03
CA SER A 480 -12.64 1.73 4.69
C SER A 480 -13.51 1.07 5.77
N ALA A 481 -14.14 1.88 6.62
CA ALA A 481 -15.05 1.40 7.67
C ALA A 481 -16.27 0.66 7.08
N ALA A 482 -16.91 1.23 6.06
CA ALA A 482 -18.09 0.65 5.43
C ALA A 482 -17.81 -0.69 4.73
N MET A 483 -16.72 -0.78 3.96
CA MET A 483 -16.35 -2.03 3.29
C MET A 483 -15.94 -3.12 4.29
N THR A 484 -15.24 -2.75 5.37
CA THR A 484 -14.88 -3.67 6.45
C THR A 484 -16.14 -4.21 7.14
N GLN A 485 -17.10 -3.33 7.47
CA GLN A 485 -18.37 -3.75 8.06
C GLN A 485 -19.17 -4.69 7.14
N ALA A 486 -19.21 -4.40 5.82
CA ALA A 486 -19.86 -5.26 4.83
C ALA A 486 -19.21 -6.66 4.77
N ARG A 487 -17.88 -6.72 4.82
CA ARG A 487 -17.12 -7.96 4.87
C ARG A 487 -17.43 -8.77 6.13
N LEU A 488 -17.37 -8.14 7.31
CA LEU A 488 -17.68 -8.78 8.59
C LEU A 488 -19.12 -9.28 8.64
N TYR A 489 -20.07 -8.49 8.14
CA TYR A 489 -21.47 -8.92 8.04
C TYR A 489 -21.64 -10.15 7.15
N ASN A 490 -21.04 -10.16 5.96
CA ASN A 490 -21.11 -11.31 5.06
C ASN A 490 -20.50 -12.58 5.69
N GLU A 491 -19.39 -12.45 6.40
CA GLU A 491 -18.75 -13.57 7.09
C GLU A 491 -19.62 -14.15 8.22
N LEU A 492 -20.29 -13.29 8.98
CA LEU A 492 -21.16 -13.69 10.08
C LEU A 492 -22.49 -14.26 9.59
N SER A 493 -23.13 -13.61 8.61
CA SER A 493 -24.49 -13.94 8.15
C SER A 493 -24.56 -14.85 6.95
N ARG A 494 -23.53 -14.87 6.09
CA ARG A 494 -23.51 -15.45 4.73
C ARG A 494 -24.51 -14.78 3.76
N ASP A 495 -25.07 -13.65 4.12
CA ASP A 495 -25.94 -12.85 3.26
C ASP A 495 -25.11 -12.13 2.18
N THR A 496 -25.46 -12.29 0.93
CA THR A 496 -24.75 -11.77 -0.22
C THR A 496 -25.29 -10.43 -0.74
N LYS A 497 -26.31 -9.88 -0.10
CA LYS A 497 -27.01 -8.66 -0.57
C LYS A 497 -26.09 -7.47 -0.79
N TYR A 498 -25.08 -7.29 0.07
CA TYR A 498 -24.22 -6.10 0.05
C TYR A 498 -22.87 -6.33 -0.65
N LEU A 499 -22.64 -7.51 -1.27
CA LEU A 499 -21.33 -7.81 -1.90
C LEU A 499 -20.99 -6.87 -3.06
N GLU A 500 -21.98 -6.40 -3.86
CA GLU A 500 -21.70 -5.43 -4.93
C GLU A 500 -21.31 -4.07 -4.35
N MET A 501 -21.96 -3.64 -3.27
CA MET A 501 -21.58 -2.41 -2.56
C MET A 501 -20.19 -2.53 -1.95
N GLU A 502 -19.89 -3.64 -1.28
CA GLU A 502 -18.54 -3.91 -0.73
C GLU A 502 -17.47 -3.84 -1.83
N ALA A 503 -17.72 -4.52 -2.96
CA ALA A 503 -16.81 -4.50 -4.09
C ALA A 503 -16.62 -3.08 -4.66
N ALA A 504 -17.69 -2.30 -4.79
CA ALA A 504 -17.61 -0.93 -5.30
C ALA A 504 -16.85 0.00 -4.35
N LEU A 505 -17.02 -0.12 -3.03
CA LEU A 505 -16.27 0.63 -2.02
C LEU A 505 -14.77 0.28 -2.07
N ARG A 506 -14.43 -1.01 -2.19
CA ARG A 506 -13.05 -1.43 -2.41
C ARG A 506 -12.50 -0.85 -3.70
N ASP A 507 -13.21 -1.01 -4.81
CA ASP A 507 -12.75 -0.61 -6.14
C ASP A 507 -12.59 0.92 -6.25
N TRP A 508 -13.37 1.69 -5.49
CA TRP A 508 -13.19 3.13 -5.33
C TRP A 508 -11.80 3.50 -4.85
N LEU A 509 -11.30 2.82 -3.82
CA LEU A 509 -9.98 3.10 -3.27
C LEU A 509 -8.84 2.73 -4.25
N PHE A 510 -9.10 1.89 -5.23
CA PHE A 510 -8.12 1.45 -6.21
C PHE A 510 -8.35 2.04 -7.62
N GLY A 511 -9.08 3.15 -7.73
CA GLY A 511 -9.19 3.92 -8.98
C GLY A 511 -10.52 3.77 -9.75
N CYS A 512 -11.46 2.91 -9.32
CA CYS A 512 -12.81 2.94 -9.86
C CYS A 512 -13.61 4.08 -9.22
N ASN A 513 -13.17 5.31 -9.45
CA ASN A 513 -13.74 6.57 -8.97
C ASN A 513 -13.72 7.60 -10.12
N PRO A 514 -14.33 8.78 -9.97
CA PRO A 514 -14.39 9.75 -11.08
C PRO A 514 -13.02 10.16 -11.64
N TRP A 515 -12.03 10.31 -10.79
CA TRP A 515 -10.68 10.76 -11.17
C TRP A 515 -9.86 9.65 -11.82
N GLY A 516 -10.14 8.38 -11.50
CA GLY A 516 -9.43 7.23 -12.05
C GLY A 516 -8.10 6.96 -11.37
N THR A 517 -7.87 7.54 -10.20
CA THR A 517 -6.66 7.37 -9.41
C THR A 517 -6.92 6.52 -8.16
N SER A 518 -5.95 5.74 -7.74
CA SER A 518 -5.99 5.09 -6.43
C SER A 518 -5.97 6.15 -5.33
N MET A 519 -6.55 5.83 -4.18
CA MET A 519 -6.50 6.68 -2.98
C MET A 519 -5.41 6.23 -1.99
N ILE A 520 -4.58 5.26 -2.40
CA ILE A 520 -3.48 4.71 -1.59
C ILE A 520 -2.18 4.99 -2.32
N VAL A 521 -1.29 5.77 -1.71
CA VAL A 521 0.00 6.17 -2.30
C VAL A 521 0.82 4.92 -2.68
N GLY A 522 1.29 4.87 -3.92
CA GLY A 522 2.13 3.79 -4.43
C GLY A 522 1.43 2.45 -4.65
N LEU A 523 0.10 2.36 -4.57
CA LEU A 523 -0.62 1.09 -4.72
C LEU A 523 -1.83 1.21 -5.67
N PRO A 524 -1.77 0.58 -6.88
CA PRO A 524 -0.66 -0.23 -7.37
C PRO A 524 0.44 0.62 -8.01
N LYS A 525 1.68 0.21 -7.89
CA LYS A 525 2.83 0.93 -8.47
C LYS A 525 2.81 1.06 -10.01
N TRP A 526 2.00 0.24 -10.68
CA TRP A 526 1.78 0.31 -12.14
C TRP A 526 0.54 1.13 -12.52
N GLY A 527 -0.22 1.62 -11.55
CA GLY A 527 -1.43 2.40 -11.74
C GLY A 527 -1.19 3.89 -11.60
N ASP A 528 -2.30 4.60 -11.49
CA ASP A 528 -2.37 6.00 -11.13
C ASP A 528 -2.67 6.10 -9.63
N TYR A 529 -1.90 6.87 -8.88
CA TYR A 529 -2.00 7.03 -7.42
C TYR A 529 -1.46 8.41 -7.03
N PRO A 530 -1.75 8.92 -5.82
CA PRO A 530 -1.26 10.23 -5.40
C PRO A 530 0.26 10.31 -5.43
N ILE A 531 0.79 11.20 -6.25
CA ILE A 531 2.24 11.41 -6.42
C ILE A 531 2.74 12.65 -5.67
N ASP A 532 1.84 13.57 -5.36
CA ASP A 532 2.15 14.81 -4.62
C ASP A 532 1.22 14.98 -3.39
N PRO A 533 1.18 13.98 -2.49
CA PRO A 533 0.35 14.06 -1.28
C PRO A 533 0.82 15.17 -0.35
N HIS A 534 -0.11 15.68 0.47
CA HIS A 534 0.17 16.70 1.48
C HIS A 534 1.11 16.15 2.57
N SER A 535 2.42 16.17 2.30
CA SER A 535 3.45 15.68 3.20
C SER A 535 4.81 16.31 2.93
N ALA A 536 5.51 16.69 4.00
CA ALA A 536 6.90 17.17 3.92
C ALA A 536 7.85 16.12 3.33
N PHE A 537 7.62 14.83 3.58
CA PHE A 537 8.43 13.75 3.06
C PHE A 537 8.46 13.77 1.52
N THR A 538 7.32 13.87 0.89
CA THR A 538 7.23 13.85 -0.58
C THR A 538 7.56 15.20 -1.18
N HIS A 539 6.84 16.26 -0.77
CA HIS A 539 6.93 17.57 -1.42
C HIS A 539 8.31 18.22 -1.26
N VAL A 540 8.89 18.22 -0.06
CA VAL A 540 10.16 18.92 0.21
C VAL A 540 11.37 18.06 -0.09
N TYR A 541 11.31 16.77 0.20
CA TYR A 541 12.46 15.87 0.21
C TYR A 541 12.41 14.76 -0.82
N GLY A 542 11.28 14.58 -1.52
CA GLY A 542 11.13 13.56 -2.56
C GLY A 542 11.12 12.12 -2.04
N TYR A 543 10.82 11.89 -0.75
CA TYR A 543 10.64 10.56 -0.20
C TYR A 543 9.22 10.08 -0.46
N PRO A 544 9.01 8.90 -1.09
CA PRO A 544 7.67 8.37 -1.25
C PRO A 544 7.09 7.98 0.12
N ILE A 545 5.77 8.22 0.29
CA ILE A 545 5.03 7.80 1.49
C ILE A 545 4.11 6.61 1.15
N ASP A 546 4.73 5.60 0.56
CA ASP A 546 4.06 4.38 0.07
C ASP A 546 3.16 3.74 1.13
N GLY A 547 1.93 3.43 0.75
CA GLY A 547 0.93 2.78 1.59
C GLY A 547 -0.02 3.74 2.30
N GLY A 548 0.24 5.04 2.31
CA GLY A 548 -0.64 6.04 2.93
C GLY A 548 -2.00 6.15 2.24
N LEU A 549 -3.10 6.05 2.99
CA LEU A 549 -4.44 6.33 2.52
C LEU A 549 -4.71 7.83 2.64
N VAL A 550 -4.90 8.53 1.52
CA VAL A 550 -5.26 9.96 1.55
C VAL A 550 -6.70 10.16 2.02
N ASP A 551 -6.98 11.32 2.63
CA ASP A 551 -8.28 11.67 3.22
C ASP A 551 -9.47 11.45 2.28
N GLY A 552 -9.27 11.69 0.98
CA GLY A 552 -10.28 11.49 -0.05
C GLY A 552 -11.18 12.70 -0.28
N PRO A 553 -12.10 12.60 -1.25
CA PRO A 553 -12.88 13.74 -1.70
C PRO A 553 -13.83 14.28 -0.65
N ILE A 554 -14.03 15.58 -0.65
CA ILE A 554 -15.01 16.26 0.20
C ILE A 554 -16.05 17.03 -0.63
N TYR A 555 -17.18 17.38 0.00
CA TYR A 555 -18.17 18.23 -0.67
C TYR A 555 -17.57 19.59 -1.07
N SER A 556 -17.84 20.03 -2.30
CA SER A 556 -17.41 21.34 -2.82
C SER A 556 -17.85 22.50 -1.92
N THR A 557 -18.97 22.34 -1.21
CA THR A 557 -19.48 23.33 -0.25
C THR A 557 -18.70 23.37 1.06
N ILE A 558 -17.96 22.29 1.40
CA ILE A 558 -16.98 22.28 2.50
C ILE A 558 -15.70 22.92 1.99
N TYR A 559 -15.18 22.40 0.89
CA TYR A 559 -13.92 22.84 0.27
C TYR A 559 -13.85 24.36 0.07
N SER A 560 -14.91 24.97 -0.49
CA SER A 560 -14.96 26.41 -0.75
C SER A 560 -14.92 27.31 0.49
N LYS A 561 -15.05 26.74 1.69
CA LYS A 561 -14.99 27.47 2.98
C LYS A 561 -13.66 27.28 3.70
N LEU A 562 -12.80 26.38 3.22
CA LEU A 562 -11.51 26.14 3.80
C LEU A 562 -10.54 27.28 3.49
N ILE A 563 -9.60 27.51 4.36
CA ILE A 563 -8.60 28.56 4.23
C ILE A 563 -7.20 27.93 4.16
N GLY A 564 -6.30 28.61 3.44
CA GLY A 564 -4.90 28.16 3.35
C GLY A 564 -4.65 27.07 2.31
N ILE A 565 -5.65 26.67 1.54
CA ILE A 565 -5.48 25.77 0.41
C ILE A 565 -5.08 26.61 -0.82
N HIS A 566 -3.96 26.24 -1.41
CA HIS A 566 -3.44 26.82 -2.64
C HIS A 566 -2.84 25.71 -3.46
N LEU A 567 -3.50 25.31 -4.54
CA LEU A 567 -2.94 24.33 -5.46
C LEU A 567 -1.67 24.88 -6.08
N ALA A 568 -0.60 24.10 -6.05
CA ALA A 568 0.70 24.45 -6.60
C ALA A 568 0.72 24.31 -8.11
N GLU A 569 -0.02 23.34 -8.64
CA GLU A 569 -0.13 23.05 -10.06
C GLU A 569 -1.62 23.16 -10.51
N PRO A 570 -1.88 23.31 -11.82
CA PRO A 570 -3.24 23.24 -12.35
C PRO A 570 -3.87 21.86 -12.04
N ASP A 571 -5.15 21.86 -11.63
CA ASP A 571 -5.88 20.61 -11.33
C ASP A 571 -5.93 19.68 -12.55
N GLU A 572 -5.19 18.60 -12.50
CA GLU A 572 -5.15 17.59 -13.56
C GLU A 572 -6.46 16.81 -13.70
N TYR A 573 -7.26 16.78 -12.63
CA TYR A 573 -8.57 16.13 -12.61
C TYR A 573 -9.74 17.08 -12.95
N GLU A 574 -9.50 18.35 -13.28
CA GLU A 574 -10.56 19.31 -13.61
C GLU A 574 -11.62 18.75 -14.57
N PRO A 575 -11.29 18.04 -15.67
CA PRO A 575 -12.29 17.49 -16.59
C PRO A 575 -13.19 16.41 -15.96
N TYR A 576 -12.73 15.79 -14.88
CA TYR A 576 -13.37 14.64 -14.22
C TYR A 576 -14.04 14.98 -12.90
N GLN A 577 -13.94 16.22 -12.44
CA GLN A 577 -14.57 16.67 -11.20
C GLN A 577 -16.09 16.51 -11.28
N PRO A 578 -16.75 15.79 -10.33
CA PRO A 578 -18.20 15.56 -10.39
C PRO A 578 -19.05 16.80 -10.09
N GLY A 579 -18.42 17.91 -9.70
CA GLY A 579 -19.06 19.18 -9.37
C GLY A 579 -19.59 19.28 -7.94
N ARG A 580 -20.13 18.19 -7.39
CA ARG A 580 -20.64 18.15 -6.00
C ARG A 580 -19.54 17.86 -4.98
N ILE A 581 -18.49 17.16 -5.39
CA ILE A 581 -17.33 16.78 -4.59
C ILE A 581 -16.08 17.13 -5.35
N VAL A 582 -14.98 17.32 -4.63
CA VAL A 582 -13.65 17.63 -5.20
C VAL A 582 -12.60 16.72 -4.60
N TYR A 583 -11.58 16.45 -5.38
CA TYR A 583 -10.34 15.79 -4.99
C TYR A 583 -9.20 16.35 -5.84
N HIS A 584 -8.05 16.60 -5.24
CA HIS A 584 -6.83 17.05 -5.93
C HIS A 584 -5.65 16.20 -5.49
N ASP A 585 -4.76 15.82 -6.40
CA ASP A 585 -3.44 15.31 -6.08
C ASP A 585 -2.45 16.46 -6.10
N ASP A 586 -2.45 17.24 -5.03
CA ASP A 586 -1.61 18.43 -4.86
C ASP A 586 -1.25 18.59 -3.39
N TRP A 587 0.00 18.82 -3.09
CA TRP A 587 0.48 19.01 -1.72
C TRP A 587 -0.15 20.22 -1.02
N GLY A 588 -0.64 21.20 -1.79
CA GLY A 588 -1.35 22.38 -1.25
C GLY A 588 -2.77 22.09 -0.76
N ASP A 589 -3.32 20.90 -1.03
CA ASP A 589 -4.65 20.48 -0.57
C ASP A 589 -4.57 19.50 0.60
N TYR A 590 -4.50 20.04 1.81
CA TYR A 590 -4.53 19.26 3.04
C TYR A 590 -5.87 18.58 3.33
N SER A 591 -6.93 18.94 2.61
CA SER A 591 -8.29 18.48 2.92
C SER A 591 -8.70 17.20 2.19
N THR A 592 -8.05 16.89 1.06
CA THR A 592 -8.38 15.73 0.25
C THR A 592 -7.18 14.81 0.00
N ASN A 593 -5.96 15.33 0.13
CA ASN A 593 -4.73 14.63 -0.26
C ASN A 593 -3.74 14.41 0.90
N GLU A 594 -4.17 14.54 2.15
CA GLU A 594 -3.36 14.24 3.32
C GLU A 594 -3.54 12.79 3.75
N PRO A 595 -2.48 11.96 3.81
CA PRO A 595 -2.57 10.62 4.39
C PRO A 595 -2.55 10.66 5.92
N THR A 596 -3.40 9.84 6.56
CA THR A 596 -3.45 9.69 8.01
C THR A 596 -3.06 8.29 8.46
N HIS A 597 -2.49 8.17 9.67
CA HIS A 597 -2.06 6.86 10.16
C HIS A 597 -3.26 5.97 10.55
N ASP A 598 -4.35 6.54 11.06
CA ASP A 598 -5.55 5.82 11.44
C ASP A 598 -6.35 5.34 10.23
N GLY A 599 -6.51 6.19 9.20
CA GLY A 599 -7.13 5.79 7.94
C GLY A 599 -6.38 4.66 7.26
N THR A 600 -5.05 4.77 7.22
CA THR A 600 -4.17 3.75 6.64
C THR A 600 -4.27 2.42 7.38
N ALA A 601 -4.16 2.43 8.72
CA ALA A 601 -4.25 1.21 9.53
C ALA A 601 -5.64 0.56 9.44
N GLY A 602 -6.69 1.36 9.27
CA GLY A 602 -8.07 0.90 9.08
C GLY A 602 -8.24 -0.06 7.90
N LEU A 603 -7.39 0.05 6.87
CA LEU A 603 -7.39 -0.86 5.72
C LEU A 603 -6.91 -2.28 6.07
N ALA A 604 -6.10 -2.46 7.11
CA ALA A 604 -5.45 -3.74 7.41
C ALA A 604 -6.45 -4.89 7.59
N VAL A 605 -7.58 -4.63 8.28
CA VAL A 605 -8.62 -5.64 8.54
C VAL A 605 -9.24 -6.14 7.25
N TYR A 606 -9.58 -5.22 6.35
CA TYR A 606 -10.20 -5.58 5.08
C TYR A 606 -9.21 -6.22 4.11
N LEU A 607 -8.06 -5.59 3.88
CA LEU A 607 -7.08 -6.06 2.90
C LEU A 607 -6.53 -7.44 3.26
N SER A 608 -6.27 -7.72 4.55
CA SER A 608 -5.84 -9.04 4.99
C SER A 608 -6.89 -10.13 4.73
N SER A 609 -8.19 -9.80 4.76
CA SER A 609 -9.29 -10.74 4.47
C SER A 609 -9.35 -11.17 3.00
N LEU A 610 -8.68 -10.45 2.11
CA LEU A 610 -8.59 -10.76 0.68
C LEU A 610 -7.41 -11.68 0.34
N PHE A 611 -6.55 -11.98 1.30
CA PHE A 611 -5.42 -12.90 1.12
C PHE A 611 -5.90 -14.29 0.72
N LYS A 612 -5.28 -14.86 -0.32
CA LYS A 612 -5.56 -16.21 -0.81
C LYS A 612 -4.28 -17.03 -0.85
N THR A 613 -4.29 -18.19 -0.21
CA THR A 613 -3.25 -19.19 -0.48
C THR A 613 -3.40 -19.70 -1.90
N ALA A 614 -2.29 -19.79 -2.65
CA ALA A 614 -2.30 -20.39 -3.96
C ALA A 614 -2.95 -21.80 -3.87
N SER A 615 -3.99 -22.08 -4.67
CA SER A 615 -4.60 -23.41 -4.66
C SER A 615 -3.58 -24.43 -5.14
N SER A 616 -3.67 -25.69 -4.65
CA SER A 616 -2.79 -26.77 -5.11
C SER A 616 -2.86 -27.00 -6.64
N ALA A 617 -3.91 -26.54 -7.31
CA ALA A 617 -4.03 -26.56 -8.77
C ALA A 617 -3.30 -25.38 -9.44
N ASP A 618 -3.19 -24.24 -8.75
CA ASP A 618 -2.44 -23.06 -9.23
C ASP A 618 -0.97 -23.17 -8.84
N SER A 619 -0.66 -23.76 -7.69
CA SER A 619 0.68 -24.18 -7.34
C SER A 619 1.21 -25.21 -8.36
N VAL A 620 0.40 -26.16 -8.84
CA VAL A 620 0.81 -27.09 -9.89
C VAL A 620 0.98 -26.41 -11.26
N LYS A 621 0.29 -25.28 -11.54
CA LYS A 621 0.53 -24.47 -12.76
C LYS A 621 1.68 -23.46 -12.61
N SER A 622 1.80 -22.79 -11.49
CA SER A 622 2.96 -21.95 -11.16
C SER A 622 4.15 -22.76 -10.67
N LEU A 623 3.93 -23.90 -10.00
CA LEU A 623 4.96 -24.85 -9.58
C LEU A 623 5.39 -25.78 -10.72
N LYS A 624 4.59 -26.06 -11.74
CA LYS A 624 5.13 -26.71 -12.94
C LYS A 624 6.05 -25.79 -13.75
N SER A 625 6.01 -24.49 -13.56
CA SER A 625 7.07 -23.57 -13.96
C SER A 625 8.10 -23.28 -12.86
N ALA A 626 7.78 -23.52 -11.58
CA ALA A 626 8.65 -23.42 -10.43
C ALA A 626 9.01 -24.78 -9.78
N GLU A 627 8.28 -25.87 -10.03
CA GLU A 627 8.47 -27.20 -9.43
C GLU A 627 9.67 -27.98 -9.99
N SER A 628 10.30 -27.52 -11.07
CA SER A 628 11.65 -28.03 -11.32
C SER A 628 12.70 -27.41 -10.36
N ALA A 629 12.30 -26.42 -9.55
CA ALA A 629 13.17 -25.76 -8.56
C ALA A 629 12.75 -25.95 -7.09
N ALA A 630 11.54 -26.46 -6.80
CA ALA A 630 10.99 -26.52 -5.44
C ALA A 630 10.57 -27.91 -4.95
N ALA A 631 10.71 -28.98 -5.73
CA ALA A 631 10.22 -30.33 -5.38
C ALA A 631 11.06 -31.10 -4.33
N GLU A 632 12.13 -30.54 -3.79
CA GLU A 632 12.95 -31.21 -2.77
C GLU A 632 12.97 -30.54 -1.38
N SER A 633 12.19 -29.50 -1.10
CA SER A 633 12.16 -28.84 0.21
C SER A 633 10.93 -29.05 1.07
N ALA A 634 10.12 -30.06 0.77
CA ALA A 634 8.95 -30.42 1.58
C ALA A 634 9.29 -31.50 2.63
N SER A 635 10.28 -31.22 3.48
CA SER A 635 10.46 -31.96 4.73
C SER A 635 11.24 -31.12 5.75
N SER A 636 10.58 -30.15 6.32
CA SER A 636 10.81 -29.73 7.70
C SER A 636 9.62 -28.90 8.18
N PRO A 637 9.17 -29.11 9.41
CA PRO A 637 8.04 -28.44 9.97
C PRO A 637 8.44 -27.05 10.46
N GLU A 638 7.51 -26.09 10.29
CA GLU A 638 7.50 -24.79 10.92
C GLU A 638 8.57 -23.79 10.44
N GLY A 639 8.15 -22.76 9.67
CA GLY A 639 8.92 -21.59 9.78
C GLY A 639 8.96 -20.65 8.61
N THR A 640 8.90 -19.49 8.90
CA THR A 640 9.55 -18.29 8.39
C THR A 640 10.22 -18.44 7.02
N GLY A 641 9.50 -18.10 5.97
CA GLY A 641 10.08 -17.99 4.63
C GLY A 641 11.02 -16.79 4.51
N ALA A 642 12.26 -16.96 4.92
CA ALA A 642 13.31 -16.01 4.56
C ALA A 642 13.48 -16.03 3.03
N PHE A 643 13.31 -14.89 2.36
CA PHE A 643 13.57 -14.77 0.92
C PHE A 643 15.09 -14.80 0.67
N TYR A 644 15.59 -15.93 0.21
CA TYR A 644 17.00 -16.09 -0.19
C TYR A 644 17.30 -15.56 -1.60
N SER A 645 16.28 -15.13 -2.34
CA SER A 645 16.40 -14.49 -3.65
C SER A 645 16.73 -13.00 -3.52
N THR A 646 17.55 -12.48 -4.43
CA THR A 646 17.98 -11.08 -4.40
C THR A 646 17.28 -10.28 -5.51
N PHE A 647 16.73 -9.13 -5.14
CA PHE A 647 16.11 -8.18 -6.05
C PHE A 647 16.93 -6.87 -6.13
N SER A 648 16.89 -6.22 -7.28
CA SER A 648 17.47 -4.89 -7.47
C SER A 648 16.54 -4.08 -8.36
N HIS A 649 16.18 -2.87 -7.95
CA HIS A 649 15.23 -1.99 -8.66
C HIS A 649 13.95 -2.72 -9.12
N GLY A 650 13.46 -3.67 -8.33
CA GLY A 650 12.26 -4.46 -8.63
C GLY A 650 12.49 -5.71 -9.50
N ALA A 651 13.67 -5.93 -10.09
CA ALA A 651 13.98 -7.14 -10.86
C ALA A 651 14.63 -8.22 -10.01
N LEU A 652 14.29 -9.49 -10.27
CA LEU A 652 15.00 -10.64 -9.73
C LEU A 652 16.39 -10.75 -10.37
N ILE A 653 17.44 -10.58 -9.56
CA ILE A 653 18.84 -10.62 -10.03
C ILE A 653 19.63 -11.84 -9.51
N ARG A 654 19.05 -12.59 -8.59
CA ARG A 654 19.67 -13.82 -8.07
C ARG A 654 18.55 -14.71 -7.51
N LEU A 655 18.59 -16.00 -7.84
CA LEU A 655 17.72 -17.03 -7.26
C LEU A 655 18.14 -17.33 -5.81
N ASP A 656 17.62 -18.41 -5.24
CA ASP A 656 17.96 -18.84 -3.88
C ASP A 656 19.48 -19.01 -3.67
N SER A 657 20.09 -18.10 -2.93
CA SER A 657 21.54 -18.06 -2.67
C SER A 657 22.02 -19.17 -1.74
N THR A 658 21.14 -19.97 -1.16
CA THR A 658 21.52 -21.17 -0.37
C THR A 658 21.72 -22.41 -1.24
N LYS A 659 21.18 -22.41 -2.48
CA LYS A 659 21.20 -23.56 -3.38
C LYS A 659 22.31 -23.45 -4.41
N LYS A 660 23.03 -24.53 -4.62
CA LYS A 660 24.04 -24.66 -5.70
C LYS A 660 23.37 -24.82 -7.06
N GLU A 661 22.57 -23.83 -7.45
CA GLU A 661 21.83 -23.76 -8.71
C GLU A 661 22.28 -22.53 -9.50
N ILE A 662 22.40 -22.69 -10.82
CA ILE A 662 22.75 -21.61 -11.74
C ILE A 662 21.75 -21.60 -12.90
N ALA A 663 21.09 -20.45 -13.15
CA ALA A 663 20.32 -20.23 -14.36
C ALA A 663 21.24 -19.75 -15.49
N LEU A 664 21.41 -20.54 -16.54
CA LEU A 664 22.16 -20.15 -17.73
C LEU A 664 21.23 -19.34 -18.65
N VAL A 665 21.50 -18.05 -18.83
CA VAL A 665 20.69 -17.13 -19.61
C VAL A 665 21.43 -16.70 -20.87
N PHE A 666 20.71 -16.69 -22.00
CA PHE A 666 21.23 -16.31 -23.32
C PHE A 666 20.31 -15.28 -23.96
N THR A 667 20.82 -14.08 -24.25
CA THR A 667 20.05 -13.03 -24.94
C THR A 667 20.43 -12.95 -26.42
N ALA A 668 19.47 -12.56 -27.28
CA ALA A 668 19.75 -12.27 -28.68
C ALA A 668 18.76 -11.27 -29.30
N HIS A 669 19.32 -10.44 -30.17
CA HIS A 669 18.61 -9.54 -31.07
C HIS A 669 18.89 -9.85 -32.54
N GLU A 670 20.16 -9.81 -32.99
CA GLU A 670 20.58 -9.94 -34.40
C GLU A 670 21.36 -11.22 -34.68
N PHE A 671 22.07 -11.79 -33.72
CA PHE A 671 23.04 -12.84 -33.93
C PHE A 671 22.66 -14.16 -33.26
N ALA A 672 22.91 -15.29 -33.96
CA ALA A 672 22.63 -16.63 -33.45
C ALA A 672 23.79 -17.60 -33.79
N ASP A 673 24.98 -17.10 -34.00
CA ASP A 673 26.15 -17.89 -34.44
C ASP A 673 26.62 -18.90 -33.38
N GLY A 674 26.29 -18.68 -32.10
CA GLY A 674 26.52 -19.60 -30.97
C GLY A 674 25.58 -20.81 -30.89
N TYR A 675 24.46 -20.84 -31.65
CA TYR A 675 23.40 -21.82 -31.55
C TYR A 675 23.91 -23.27 -31.45
N LYS A 676 24.68 -23.74 -32.39
CA LYS A 676 25.14 -25.15 -32.45
C LYS A 676 26.06 -25.50 -31.30
N THR A 677 26.96 -24.59 -30.92
CA THR A 677 27.94 -24.82 -29.85
C THR A 677 27.24 -24.84 -28.49
N ILE A 678 26.36 -23.86 -28.26
CA ILE A 678 25.62 -23.72 -26.99
C ILE A 678 24.69 -24.93 -26.82
N THR A 679 23.87 -25.29 -27.78
CA THR A 679 22.92 -26.41 -27.65
C THR A 679 23.65 -27.75 -27.45
N LYS A 680 24.71 -27.99 -28.23
CA LYS A 680 25.53 -29.20 -28.05
C LYS A 680 26.13 -29.29 -26.67
N THR A 681 26.60 -28.16 -26.12
CA THR A 681 27.16 -28.11 -24.77
C THR A 681 26.06 -28.36 -23.71
N LEU A 682 24.91 -27.70 -23.83
CA LEU A 682 23.79 -27.92 -22.90
C LEU A 682 23.34 -29.39 -22.89
N ASP A 683 23.22 -30.02 -24.05
CA ASP A 683 22.85 -31.43 -24.20
C ASP A 683 23.87 -32.35 -23.49
N LYS A 684 25.18 -32.09 -23.70
CA LYS A 684 26.26 -32.85 -23.05
C LYS A 684 26.18 -32.84 -21.53
N PHE A 685 25.72 -31.74 -20.92
CA PHE A 685 25.58 -31.59 -19.47
C PHE A 685 24.18 -31.91 -18.97
N ASN A 686 23.26 -32.36 -19.82
CA ASN A 686 21.82 -32.52 -19.55
C ASN A 686 21.24 -31.25 -18.89
N ALA A 687 21.61 -30.06 -19.41
CA ALA A 687 21.22 -28.76 -18.90
C ALA A 687 20.17 -28.10 -19.77
N LYS A 688 19.27 -27.32 -19.16
CA LYS A 688 18.32 -26.49 -19.90
C LYS A 688 18.77 -25.03 -19.81
N GLY A 689 18.87 -24.37 -20.97
CA GLY A 689 19.16 -22.94 -21.05
C GLY A 689 17.89 -22.12 -21.02
N ASN A 690 18.03 -20.84 -20.69
CA ASN A 690 16.98 -19.86 -20.64
C ASN A 690 17.28 -18.78 -21.68
N PHE A 691 16.50 -18.74 -22.76
CA PHE A 691 16.76 -17.90 -23.92
C PHE A 691 15.77 -16.75 -23.98
N PHE A 692 16.27 -15.51 -24.02
CA PHE A 692 15.45 -14.31 -24.10
C PHE A 692 15.73 -13.60 -25.42
N PHE A 693 14.74 -13.57 -26.29
CA PHE A 693 14.88 -13.04 -27.64
C PHE A 693 13.96 -11.87 -27.92
N THR A 694 14.42 -10.93 -28.73
CA THR A 694 13.60 -9.81 -29.18
C THR A 694 12.52 -10.27 -30.16
N GLY A 695 11.46 -9.44 -30.33
CA GLY A 695 10.47 -9.66 -31.37
C GLY A 695 11.09 -9.66 -32.75
N ASP A 696 12.12 -8.84 -33.02
CA ASP A 696 12.86 -8.86 -34.28
C ASP A 696 13.56 -10.21 -34.53
N PHE A 697 14.09 -10.84 -33.49
CA PHE A 697 14.65 -12.19 -33.59
C PHE A 697 13.59 -13.24 -33.90
N TYR A 698 12.42 -13.20 -33.18
CA TYR A 698 11.32 -14.14 -33.39
C TYR A 698 10.71 -14.02 -34.80
N ARG A 699 10.62 -12.80 -35.35
CA ARG A 699 10.05 -12.60 -36.70
C ARG A 699 11.01 -12.88 -37.84
N ASN A 700 12.31 -13.07 -37.56
CA ASN A 700 13.30 -13.36 -38.61
C ASN A 700 13.17 -14.82 -39.10
N PRO A 701 12.84 -15.05 -40.40
CA PRO A 701 12.65 -16.41 -40.91
C PRO A 701 13.90 -17.29 -40.81
N SER A 702 15.11 -16.70 -40.81
CA SER A 702 16.39 -17.43 -40.70
C SER A 702 16.53 -18.11 -39.32
N PHE A 703 15.83 -17.63 -38.29
CA PHE A 703 15.91 -18.14 -36.93
C PHE A 703 14.73 -19.05 -36.55
N ALA A 704 13.70 -19.17 -37.41
CA ALA A 704 12.50 -19.94 -37.11
C ALA A 704 12.79 -21.40 -36.73
N ARG A 705 13.73 -22.04 -37.40
CA ARG A 705 14.17 -23.41 -37.06
C ARG A 705 14.85 -23.47 -35.72
N ILE A 706 15.73 -22.50 -35.41
CA ILE A 706 16.44 -22.42 -34.12
C ILE A 706 15.44 -22.33 -32.97
N ILE A 707 14.44 -21.44 -33.10
CA ILE A 707 13.41 -21.25 -32.08
C ILE A 707 12.61 -22.54 -31.84
N THR A 708 12.22 -23.21 -32.95
CA THR A 708 11.47 -24.46 -32.89
C THR A 708 12.28 -25.58 -32.24
N ASP A 709 13.56 -25.70 -32.58
CA ASP A 709 14.46 -26.71 -32.02
C ASP A 709 14.71 -26.47 -30.50
N LEU A 710 14.95 -25.22 -30.08
CA LEU A 710 15.12 -24.87 -28.66
C LEU A 710 13.87 -25.20 -27.85
N LYS A 711 12.67 -24.87 -28.37
CA LYS A 711 11.41 -25.20 -27.72
C LYS A 711 11.20 -26.71 -27.61
N ALA A 712 11.43 -27.46 -28.70
CA ALA A 712 11.26 -28.92 -28.74
C ALA A 712 12.20 -29.63 -27.75
N ASN A 713 13.37 -29.08 -27.51
CA ASN A 713 14.34 -29.59 -26.55
C ASN A 713 14.07 -29.15 -25.11
N GLY A 714 12.96 -28.46 -24.83
CA GLY A 714 12.51 -28.11 -23.48
C GLY A 714 13.29 -26.97 -22.82
N HIS A 715 13.97 -26.12 -23.59
CA HIS A 715 14.59 -24.90 -23.09
C HIS A 715 13.51 -23.84 -22.76
N TYR A 716 13.84 -22.90 -21.88
CA TYR A 716 12.98 -21.75 -21.65
C TYR A 716 13.18 -20.72 -22.77
N LEU A 717 12.08 -20.16 -23.27
CA LEU A 717 12.07 -19.10 -24.29
C LEU A 717 11.25 -17.92 -23.77
N GLY A 718 11.88 -16.77 -23.55
CA GLY A 718 11.30 -15.56 -22.97
C GLY A 718 11.38 -14.33 -23.87
N ALA A 719 10.77 -13.25 -23.40
CA ALA A 719 10.73 -11.96 -24.08
C ALA A 719 11.91 -11.06 -23.68
N HIS A 720 12.45 -10.31 -24.70
CA HIS A 720 13.56 -9.35 -24.54
C HIS A 720 13.27 -8.02 -25.28
N SER A 721 12.04 -7.48 -25.18
CA SER A 721 11.55 -6.33 -25.96
C SER A 721 11.23 -6.71 -27.43
N ASP A 722 10.33 -5.98 -28.06
CA ASP A 722 10.08 -6.18 -29.49
C ASP A 722 11.20 -5.63 -30.37
N ARG A 723 11.65 -4.41 -30.06
CA ARG A 723 12.59 -3.63 -30.88
C ARG A 723 13.91 -3.29 -30.18
N HIS A 724 14.21 -3.91 -29.08
CA HIS A 724 15.41 -3.65 -28.28
C HIS A 724 15.54 -2.18 -27.86
N LEU A 725 14.45 -1.56 -27.39
CA LEU A 725 14.42 -0.16 -26.99
C LEU A 725 15.19 0.10 -25.69
N LEU A 726 15.90 1.22 -25.61
CA LEU A 726 16.46 1.69 -24.35
C LEU A 726 15.35 2.34 -23.52
N TYR A 727 15.02 1.77 -22.35
CA TYR A 727 13.89 2.23 -21.53
C TYR A 727 14.25 3.36 -20.58
N CYS A 728 15.46 3.45 -20.09
CA CYS A 728 15.92 4.50 -19.18
C CYS A 728 17.31 5.02 -19.52
N ALA A 729 17.60 6.26 -19.12
CA ALA A 729 18.82 6.95 -19.46
C ALA A 729 20.06 6.31 -18.81
N TRP A 730 21.18 6.31 -19.52
CA TRP A 730 22.46 5.79 -19.02
C TRP A 730 23.02 6.63 -17.88
N GLU A 731 22.90 7.96 -18.04
CA GLU A 731 23.46 8.95 -17.11
C GLU A 731 22.64 9.08 -15.83
N LYS A 732 21.32 8.86 -15.93
CA LYS A 732 20.38 8.96 -14.79
C LYS A 732 19.38 7.81 -14.88
N ARG A 733 19.64 6.74 -14.16
CA ARG A 733 18.86 5.50 -14.22
C ARG A 733 17.36 5.71 -13.98
N ASP A 734 17.00 6.61 -13.07
CA ASP A 734 15.61 6.90 -12.73
C ASP A 734 14.86 7.72 -13.79
N SER A 735 15.58 8.20 -14.83
CA SER A 735 14.96 8.90 -15.96
C SER A 735 14.47 7.90 -17.00
N THR A 736 13.17 7.66 -17.06
CA THR A 736 12.53 6.79 -18.04
C THR A 736 12.42 7.52 -19.39
N LEU A 737 12.81 6.84 -20.48
CA LEU A 737 12.87 7.40 -21.83
C LEU A 737 11.65 7.06 -22.70
N VAL A 738 10.77 6.21 -22.21
CA VAL A 738 9.55 5.75 -22.89
C VAL A 738 8.33 6.03 -22.05
N THR A 739 7.18 6.24 -22.68
CA THR A 739 5.92 6.27 -21.95
C THR A 739 5.50 4.86 -21.57
N LYS A 740 4.65 4.72 -20.54
CA LYS A 740 4.06 3.43 -20.15
C LYS A 740 3.41 2.73 -21.33
N GLN A 741 2.65 3.47 -22.15
CA GLN A 741 1.99 2.92 -23.32
C GLN A 741 2.99 2.38 -24.36
N GLN A 742 4.12 3.08 -24.58
CA GLN A 742 5.18 2.63 -25.49
C GLN A 742 5.84 1.35 -24.98
N PHE A 743 6.14 1.30 -23.67
CA PHE A 743 6.71 0.13 -23.02
C PHE A 743 5.76 -1.09 -23.10
N GLU A 744 4.50 -0.92 -22.69
CA GLU A 744 3.51 -2.00 -22.74
C GLU A 744 3.33 -2.53 -24.15
N LYS A 745 3.24 -1.63 -25.13
CA LYS A 745 3.13 -2.03 -26.53
C LYS A 745 4.33 -2.84 -27.00
N ASP A 746 5.54 -2.42 -26.68
CA ASP A 746 6.79 -3.09 -27.09
C ASP A 746 6.86 -4.51 -26.48
N VAL A 747 6.55 -4.67 -25.20
CA VAL A 747 6.52 -5.98 -24.54
C VAL A 747 5.42 -6.88 -25.13
N ILE A 748 4.21 -6.35 -25.32
CA ILE A 748 3.08 -7.11 -25.88
C ILE A 748 3.38 -7.56 -27.31
N ASP A 749 3.97 -6.71 -28.13
CA ASP A 749 4.32 -7.07 -29.52
C ASP A 749 5.37 -8.19 -29.55
N ASN A 750 6.35 -8.20 -28.65
CA ASN A 750 7.29 -9.32 -28.51
C ASN A 750 6.55 -10.64 -28.20
N TYR A 751 5.60 -10.64 -27.24
CA TYR A 751 4.81 -11.84 -26.93
C TYR A 751 3.93 -12.29 -28.10
N ARG A 752 3.41 -11.39 -28.94
CA ARG A 752 2.67 -11.73 -30.14
C ARG A 752 3.55 -12.47 -31.17
N GLU A 753 4.82 -12.08 -31.30
CA GLU A 753 5.77 -12.82 -32.12
C GLU A 753 6.05 -14.22 -31.53
N MET A 754 6.23 -14.33 -30.22
CA MET A 754 6.43 -15.60 -29.50
C MET A 754 5.24 -16.55 -29.68
N GLN A 755 4.01 -16.03 -29.70
CA GLN A 755 2.80 -16.84 -29.90
C GLN A 755 2.75 -17.56 -31.24
N LYS A 756 3.40 -17.02 -32.29
CA LYS A 756 3.50 -17.70 -33.59
C LYS A 756 4.24 -19.04 -33.47
N PHE A 757 5.06 -19.20 -32.45
CA PHE A 757 5.75 -20.44 -32.08
C PHE A 757 5.03 -21.21 -30.96
N GLY A 758 3.83 -20.79 -30.57
CA GLY A 758 3.06 -21.41 -29.51
C GLY A 758 3.69 -21.21 -28.11
N ILE A 759 4.35 -20.08 -27.89
CA ILE A 759 4.90 -19.67 -26.61
C ILE A 759 4.01 -18.53 -26.08
N ASN A 760 3.28 -18.79 -25.02
CA ASN A 760 2.41 -17.82 -24.36
C ASN A 760 3.01 -17.30 -23.06
N LYS A 761 2.37 -16.29 -22.48
CA LYS A 761 2.79 -15.63 -21.23
C LYS A 761 2.89 -16.61 -20.05
N GLU A 762 1.95 -17.56 -19.96
CA GLU A 762 1.91 -18.55 -18.87
C GLU A 762 3.09 -19.53 -18.90
N ALA A 763 3.61 -19.81 -20.10
CA ALA A 763 4.79 -20.63 -20.29
C ALA A 763 6.10 -19.85 -20.21
N ALA A 764 6.03 -18.51 -20.32
CA ALA A 764 7.16 -17.61 -20.32
C ALA A 764 6.88 -16.35 -19.48
N PRO A 765 6.72 -16.48 -18.16
CA PRO A 765 6.32 -15.36 -17.30
C PRO A 765 7.44 -14.34 -17.01
N TYR A 766 8.69 -14.63 -17.41
CA TYR A 766 9.82 -13.74 -17.17
C TYR A 766 10.10 -12.85 -18.37
N PHE A 767 10.34 -11.58 -18.10
CA PHE A 767 10.80 -10.58 -19.07
C PHE A 767 12.19 -10.08 -18.70
N LEU A 768 13.12 -10.06 -19.65
CA LEU A 768 14.47 -9.55 -19.46
C LEU A 768 14.61 -8.25 -20.28
N PRO A 769 14.93 -7.10 -19.64
CA PRO A 769 14.95 -5.81 -20.35
C PRO A 769 16.15 -5.70 -21.30
N PRO A 770 16.02 -4.96 -22.43
CA PRO A 770 17.14 -4.66 -23.33
C PRO A 770 18.30 -4.00 -22.61
N PHE A 771 19.51 -4.27 -23.05
CA PHE A 771 20.75 -3.75 -22.47
C PHE A 771 20.95 -4.14 -20.99
N GLU A 772 20.11 -5.04 -20.45
CA GLU A 772 20.07 -5.38 -19.02
C GLU A 772 19.89 -4.13 -18.11
N TRP A 773 19.28 -3.05 -18.67
CA TRP A 773 19.18 -1.75 -18.04
C TRP A 773 17.70 -1.34 -17.86
N TYR A 774 17.32 -1.00 -16.65
CA TYR A 774 15.95 -0.74 -16.21
C TYR A 774 15.95 0.02 -14.88
N ASN A 775 14.80 0.58 -14.49
CA ASN A 775 14.56 1.23 -13.22
C ASN A 775 13.32 0.63 -12.51
N GLN A 776 12.95 1.19 -11.36
CA GLN A 776 11.79 0.71 -10.59
C GLN A 776 10.46 0.89 -11.35
N GLU A 777 10.33 1.94 -12.14
CA GLU A 777 9.13 2.20 -12.93
C GLU A 777 8.93 1.14 -14.03
N ILE A 778 9.97 0.76 -14.73
CA ILE A 778 9.95 -0.35 -15.70
C ILE A 778 9.60 -1.67 -15.02
N ALA A 779 10.13 -1.91 -13.82
CA ALA A 779 9.78 -3.10 -13.04
C ALA A 779 8.30 -3.11 -12.65
N ALA A 780 7.77 -1.98 -12.18
CA ALA A 780 6.35 -1.84 -11.84
C ALA A 780 5.44 -2.06 -13.07
N TRP A 781 5.76 -1.46 -14.22
CA TRP A 781 4.98 -1.67 -15.44
C TRP A 781 5.04 -3.12 -15.94
N THR A 782 6.18 -3.80 -15.76
CA THR A 782 6.31 -5.24 -16.06
C THR A 782 5.37 -6.07 -15.17
N GLU A 783 5.32 -5.77 -13.87
CA GLU A 783 4.40 -6.42 -12.94
C GLU A 783 2.93 -6.13 -13.32
N GLY A 784 2.60 -4.91 -13.74
CA GLY A 784 1.28 -4.52 -14.21
C GLY A 784 0.79 -5.35 -15.41
N LEU A 785 1.71 -5.80 -16.28
CA LEU A 785 1.42 -6.76 -17.35
C LEU A 785 1.26 -8.21 -16.84
N GLY A 786 1.51 -8.47 -15.57
CA GLY A 786 1.50 -9.81 -14.96
C GLY A 786 2.73 -10.63 -15.35
N LEU A 787 3.86 -9.98 -15.55
CA LEU A 787 5.16 -10.55 -15.85
C LEU A 787 6.12 -10.33 -14.68
N ASN A 788 7.19 -11.11 -14.61
CA ASN A 788 8.26 -10.96 -13.66
C ASN A 788 9.51 -10.38 -14.35
N LEU A 789 9.99 -9.24 -13.90
CA LEU A 789 11.24 -8.69 -14.41
C LEU A 789 12.43 -9.48 -13.86
N ILE A 790 13.30 -9.96 -14.74
CA ILE A 790 14.51 -10.69 -14.38
C ILE A 790 15.74 -10.02 -15.01
N ASN A 791 16.88 -10.12 -14.30
CA ASN A 791 18.15 -9.66 -14.85
C ASN A 791 19.29 -10.58 -14.34
N PHE A 792 20.50 -10.37 -14.86
CA PHE A 792 21.66 -11.17 -14.45
C PHE A 792 22.17 -10.78 -13.06
N THR A 793 22.89 -11.71 -12.41
CA THR A 793 23.62 -11.43 -11.17
C THR A 793 24.90 -10.67 -11.49
N PRO A 794 25.08 -9.43 -11.02
CA PRO A 794 26.24 -8.61 -11.34
C PRO A 794 27.55 -9.14 -10.69
N GLY A 795 28.70 -8.71 -11.24
CA GLY A 795 30.04 -8.94 -10.65
C GLY A 795 30.92 -9.94 -11.40
N SER A 796 30.35 -10.87 -12.18
CA SER A 796 31.13 -11.86 -12.93
C SER A 796 31.61 -11.39 -14.31
N ARG A 797 31.09 -10.29 -14.83
CA ARG A 797 31.30 -9.79 -16.20
C ARG A 797 30.85 -10.75 -17.31
N SER A 798 30.07 -11.75 -17.03
CA SER A 798 29.62 -12.74 -18.03
C SER A 798 28.84 -12.10 -19.18
N ASN A 799 28.09 -11.02 -18.90
CA ASN A 799 27.34 -10.23 -19.88
C ASN A 799 28.19 -9.35 -20.81
N GLN A 800 29.53 -9.30 -20.66
CA GLN A 800 30.42 -8.48 -21.50
C GLN A 800 30.91 -9.21 -22.75
N ASP A 801 30.40 -10.37 -23.07
CA ASP A 801 30.79 -11.21 -24.20
C ASP A 801 30.30 -10.72 -25.57
N TRP A 802 29.52 -9.60 -25.61
CA TRP A 802 29.18 -8.88 -26.84
C TRP A 802 30.24 -7.87 -27.30
N THR A 803 31.17 -7.46 -26.40
CA THR A 803 32.15 -6.41 -26.68
C THR A 803 33.11 -6.82 -27.80
N ILE A 804 33.47 -5.85 -28.67
CA ILE A 804 34.30 -6.07 -29.86
C ILE A 804 35.69 -5.44 -29.71
N PRO A 805 36.72 -5.99 -30.39
CA PRO A 805 38.09 -5.49 -30.25
C PRO A 805 38.29 -4.02 -30.65
N SER A 806 37.53 -3.51 -31.58
CA SER A 806 37.57 -2.09 -32.01
C SER A 806 36.84 -1.14 -31.04
N GLY A 807 36.06 -1.67 -30.10
CA GLY A 807 35.32 -0.87 -29.14
C GLY A 807 36.20 -0.28 -28.04
N SER A 808 35.70 0.77 -27.35
CA SER A 808 36.39 1.43 -26.24
C SER A 808 36.56 0.52 -25.01
N TYR A 809 35.76 -0.55 -24.92
CA TYR A 809 35.86 -1.58 -23.86
C TYR A 809 35.77 -2.96 -24.50
N TYR A 810 36.84 -3.70 -24.46
CA TYR A 810 36.88 -5.08 -24.93
C TYR A 810 37.29 -6.02 -23.82
N PHE A 811 36.53 -7.07 -23.60
CA PHE A 811 36.86 -8.16 -22.68
C PHE A 811 36.99 -9.46 -23.48
N SER A 812 38.22 -10.05 -23.51
CA SER A 812 38.43 -11.36 -24.14
C SER A 812 37.65 -12.46 -23.45
N SER A 813 37.34 -13.52 -24.18
CA SER A 813 36.65 -14.71 -23.62
C SER A 813 37.41 -15.34 -22.47
N ASP A 814 38.72 -15.33 -22.49
CA ASP A 814 39.56 -15.78 -21.37
C ASP A 814 39.42 -14.85 -20.15
N SER A 815 39.37 -13.55 -20.37
CA SER A 815 39.17 -12.59 -19.28
C SER A 815 37.81 -12.78 -18.61
N ILE A 816 36.76 -12.95 -19.39
CA ILE A 816 35.39 -13.21 -18.89
C ILE A 816 35.35 -14.55 -18.14
N TYR A 817 35.88 -15.62 -18.72
CA TYR A 817 35.98 -16.93 -18.12
C TYR A 817 36.65 -16.87 -16.73
N ASN A 818 37.84 -16.26 -16.66
CA ASN A 818 38.58 -16.12 -15.42
C ASN A 818 37.83 -15.22 -14.39
N SER A 819 37.10 -14.22 -14.86
CA SER A 819 36.28 -13.38 -13.97
C SER A 819 35.14 -14.16 -13.31
N VAL A 820 34.46 -15.06 -14.03
CA VAL A 820 33.43 -15.96 -13.47
C VAL A 820 34.05 -16.90 -12.42
N LEU A 821 35.21 -17.51 -12.72
CA LEU A 821 35.90 -18.39 -11.78
C LEU A 821 36.37 -17.65 -10.52
N ASN A 822 36.84 -16.43 -10.68
CA ASN A 822 37.29 -15.59 -9.56
C ASN A 822 36.11 -15.19 -8.67
N TYR A 823 34.97 -14.85 -9.26
CA TYR A 823 33.75 -14.53 -8.50
C TYR A 823 33.32 -15.73 -7.65
N GLU A 824 33.28 -16.93 -8.23
CA GLU A 824 32.98 -18.20 -7.51
C GLU A 824 33.86 -18.42 -6.27
N LYS A 825 35.17 -18.12 -6.40
CA LYS A 825 36.12 -18.33 -5.33
C LYS A 825 36.12 -17.23 -4.27
N SER A 826 35.80 -15.99 -4.63
CA SER A 826 35.99 -14.81 -3.77
C SER A 826 34.76 -14.41 -2.98
N THR A 827 33.56 -14.90 -3.35
CA THR A 827 32.31 -14.55 -2.67
C THR A 827 31.85 -15.69 -1.74
N THR A 828 31.23 -15.33 -0.61
CA THR A 828 30.84 -16.30 0.44
C THR A 828 29.83 -17.33 -0.10
N SER A 829 28.85 -16.88 -0.90
CA SER A 829 27.84 -17.75 -1.52
C SER A 829 28.26 -18.28 -2.90
N GLY A 830 29.47 -17.96 -3.38
CA GLY A 830 29.94 -18.36 -4.70
C GLY A 830 28.91 -18.01 -5.78
N LEU A 831 28.64 -18.98 -6.65
CA LEU A 831 27.63 -18.86 -7.70
C LEU A 831 26.29 -19.53 -7.30
N ASN A 832 25.96 -19.69 -6.02
CA ASN A 832 24.68 -20.20 -5.56
C ASN A 832 23.54 -19.26 -6.00
N GLY A 833 22.50 -19.79 -6.61
CA GLY A 833 21.37 -19.00 -7.13
C GLY A 833 21.73 -18.04 -8.26
N PHE A 834 22.88 -18.16 -8.89
CA PHE A 834 23.40 -17.18 -9.85
C PHE A 834 22.65 -17.22 -11.18
N ILE A 835 22.29 -16.05 -11.70
CA ILE A 835 21.77 -15.88 -13.06
C ILE A 835 22.94 -15.46 -13.94
N LEU A 836 23.49 -16.41 -14.70
CA LEU A 836 24.66 -16.24 -15.54
C LEU A 836 24.23 -15.92 -16.97
N LEU A 837 24.29 -14.64 -17.33
CA LEU A 837 23.91 -14.15 -18.64
C LEU A 837 25.10 -14.09 -19.57
N THR A 838 24.92 -14.60 -20.79
CA THR A 838 25.80 -14.45 -21.96
C THR A 838 24.95 -14.25 -23.22
N HIS A 839 25.55 -13.85 -24.32
CA HIS A 839 24.83 -13.65 -25.58
C HIS A 839 24.79 -14.95 -26.41
N PHE A 840 23.67 -15.15 -27.10
CA PHE A 840 23.45 -16.30 -27.98
C PHE A 840 24.28 -16.26 -29.25
N GLY A 841 24.71 -15.08 -29.63
CA GLY A 841 25.61 -14.79 -30.74
C GLY A 841 26.30 -13.45 -30.51
N ALA A 842 27.32 -13.14 -31.28
CA ALA A 842 28.06 -11.90 -31.18
C ALA A 842 28.45 -11.36 -32.55
N HIS A 843 28.70 -10.05 -32.61
CA HIS A 843 29.11 -9.36 -33.82
C HIS A 843 30.27 -10.09 -34.55
N PRO A 844 30.31 -10.19 -35.89
CA PRO A 844 31.34 -10.92 -36.65
C PRO A 844 32.77 -10.47 -36.34
N GLU A 845 32.95 -9.19 -35.99
CA GLU A 845 34.27 -8.65 -35.61
C GLU A 845 34.86 -9.29 -34.34
N ARG A 846 33.95 -9.77 -33.45
CA ARG A 846 34.39 -10.56 -32.29
C ARG A 846 34.71 -11.99 -32.75
N THR A 847 35.97 -12.25 -33.07
CA THR A 847 36.43 -13.60 -33.44
C THR A 847 36.63 -14.51 -32.24
N ASP A 848 36.86 -13.94 -31.08
CA ASP A 848 37.02 -14.63 -29.80
C ASP A 848 35.64 -14.83 -29.16
N LYS A 849 34.97 -15.92 -29.48
CA LYS A 849 33.57 -16.19 -29.07
C LYS A 849 33.49 -16.87 -27.70
N PHE A 850 32.78 -16.26 -26.76
CA PHE A 850 32.69 -16.78 -25.37
C PHE A 850 31.96 -18.14 -25.31
N TYR A 851 30.99 -18.39 -26.15
CA TYR A 851 30.30 -19.69 -26.17
C TYR A 851 31.22 -20.89 -26.46
N GLU A 852 32.44 -20.67 -27.02
CA GLU A 852 33.45 -21.71 -27.15
C GLU A 852 34.10 -22.11 -25.83
N LYS A 853 34.04 -21.25 -24.80
CA LYS A 853 34.46 -21.52 -23.43
C LYS A 853 33.37 -22.18 -22.57
N LEU A 854 32.14 -22.21 -23.04
CA LEU A 854 31.00 -22.65 -22.24
C LEU A 854 31.19 -24.10 -21.75
N GLU A 855 31.63 -25.01 -22.58
CA GLU A 855 31.86 -26.41 -22.18
C GLU A 855 32.86 -26.53 -21.02
N ALA A 856 33.97 -25.82 -21.07
CA ALA A 856 34.97 -25.80 -20.03
C ALA A 856 34.43 -25.20 -18.73
N LEU A 857 33.62 -24.14 -18.85
CA LEU A 857 32.96 -23.48 -17.72
C LEU A 857 31.95 -24.43 -17.03
N LEU A 858 31.06 -25.06 -17.79
CA LEU A 858 30.07 -25.98 -17.24
C LEU A 858 30.74 -27.22 -16.57
N LEU A 859 31.84 -27.72 -17.15
CA LEU A 859 32.59 -28.80 -16.55
C LEU A 859 33.14 -28.41 -15.17
N TYR A 860 33.80 -27.25 -15.08
CA TYR A 860 34.30 -26.71 -13.83
C TYR A 860 33.17 -26.54 -12.78
N LEU A 861 32.05 -25.96 -13.16
CA LEU A 861 30.92 -25.70 -12.26
C LEU A 861 30.28 -27.01 -11.77
N ARG A 862 30.17 -28.03 -12.63
CA ARG A 862 29.69 -29.37 -12.25
C ARG A 862 30.64 -30.03 -11.22
N GLN A 863 31.95 -29.89 -11.41
CA GLN A 863 32.92 -30.38 -10.46
C GLN A 863 32.84 -29.70 -9.08
N LYS A 864 32.36 -28.46 -9.05
CA LYS A 864 32.05 -27.70 -7.83
C LYS A 864 30.69 -28.06 -7.22
N GLY A 865 29.91 -28.90 -7.87
CA GLY A 865 28.59 -29.36 -7.39
C GLY A 865 27.42 -28.49 -7.78
N TYR A 866 27.57 -27.58 -8.78
CA TYR A 866 26.47 -26.76 -9.26
C TYR A 866 25.56 -27.54 -10.20
N ASN A 867 24.24 -27.30 -10.06
CA ASN A 867 23.21 -27.72 -10.98
C ASN A 867 22.78 -26.57 -11.90
N PHE A 868 22.35 -26.90 -13.13
CA PHE A 868 21.86 -25.90 -14.08
C PHE A 868 20.34 -26.00 -14.15
N VAL A 869 19.66 -24.87 -13.87
CA VAL A 869 18.20 -24.85 -13.73
C VAL A 869 17.54 -24.08 -14.87
N ARG A 870 16.33 -24.53 -15.19
CA ARG A 870 15.41 -23.83 -16.08
C ARG A 870 14.53 -22.87 -15.25
N LEU A 871 14.32 -21.62 -15.75
CA LEU A 871 13.39 -20.64 -15.17
C LEU A 871 11.93 -21.03 -15.37
#